data_ac6743a38ce3def5577166eeac9ed9e0
#
_entry.id   ac6743a38ce3def5577166eeac9ed9e0
#
_cell.length_a   1.000
_cell.length_b   1.000
_cell.length_c   1.000
_cell.angle_alpha   90.00
_cell.angle_beta   90.00
_cell.angle_gamma   90.00
#
_symmetry.space_group_name_H-M   'P 1'
#
loop_
_entity.id
_entity.type
_entity.pdbx_description
1 polymer ?
#
loop_
_entity_poly.entity_id
_entity_poly.type
_entity_poly.pdbx_seq_one_letter_code
_entity_poly.pdbx_strand_id
1 'polypeptide(L)'
;MKPQPRIGLLIAEGLAGKTILITGSTGFLGKSIVEKLLRSVPEVARINLGIRSSQRRSAAERLDREVLSSPAFKPLREELGEEAFAALVKEKLAVVELDLGREGLGLTEATRGQLLGSDIVIASAAAVEFDNPADLSAQINLLGASRLVDVLARGGTDPHLVHISTAYVGGMLRGLVREELPLDPGLNWRHEAQILSTLRPVVEEESRTPEVLEKLVEQARSRMGPAGTPAVARTVERLRDRWVKDRLVERGRVHARAMGFSDIYSFTKAMAERAVVELHGTVPLSIVRPSIIESALAEPFPGWLEGFRMAEPIILAYGRRVLEDFSGLPDALLDIIPADYVVNTVLAVAAAPPPRGEYRIYHAASGSRNPLRLRRMQEESKVYFEKHPLRDRYGQAIGAPNWTFPPRQELEAKARAAKRVVEAMQWVVERIPVTGMAGISSDLNETMGRIERGLTLSELYGVYTEVDCVYDTRNTQSVWDRVPEAEQKTFPFDPALYDWSHYFQDVHLPTVIRMARAETGLRKGKQPTGSTAPAEARDLGLQAIRKRAGRADVLAVFDVDGTLVETNVIEYFVWMRLKAQPLKEWPDFLGGLLREAPRWLQLERRSRAEFQRSFYREYEGLEYEDMKQLGREAMNAVTLRRLYPEGVRRIREHRNAGHRVLLLTGALDVVVQPLAELLEVEVDCAHLLVKDGILTGDLEAPPAAGEARGTLLEEYASRNGIALADSFAYADSLSDLPMMELVGTPVAINPDARLSAVAGQRGWRVERWTMPPGNWRLPVPDPRSKEYRNQFAQ
;
A
#
# COMPACT_ATOMS: atom_id res chain seq x y z
N MET A 1 27.98 11.84 -36.93
CA MET A 1 28.77 10.88 -36.15
C MET A 1 28.29 9.49 -36.50
N LYS A 2 29.16 8.58 -36.95
CA LYS A 2 28.80 7.16 -37.12
C LYS A 2 28.53 6.59 -35.74
N PRO A 3 27.43 5.81 -35.52
CA PRO A 3 27.24 5.15 -34.26
C PRO A 3 28.42 4.23 -33.97
N GLN A 4 29.03 4.38 -32.79
CA GLN A 4 30.03 3.41 -32.32
C GLN A 4 29.36 2.03 -32.26
N PRO A 5 30.07 0.95 -32.64
CA PRO A 5 29.52 -0.39 -32.52
C PRO A 5 29.14 -0.62 -31.06
N ARG A 6 27.86 -0.90 -30.82
CA ARG A 6 27.38 -1.29 -29.49
C ARG A 6 28.03 -2.62 -29.16
N ILE A 7 28.96 -2.63 -28.21
CA ILE A 7 29.56 -3.87 -27.68
C ILE A 7 28.38 -4.70 -27.13
N GLY A 8 28.22 -5.94 -27.65
CA GLY A 8 27.22 -6.88 -27.20
C GLY A 8 27.39 -7.18 -25.70
N LEU A 9 26.30 -7.32 -24.99
CA LEU A 9 26.30 -7.76 -23.58
C LEU A 9 26.15 -9.28 -23.55
N LEU A 10 27.20 -10.00 -23.19
CA LEU A 10 27.16 -11.44 -22.94
C LEU A 10 26.91 -11.65 -21.43
N ILE A 11 25.71 -12.08 -21.09
CA ILE A 11 25.26 -12.21 -19.68
C ILE A 11 26.07 -13.30 -18.98
N ALA A 12 26.19 -14.48 -19.59
CA ALA A 12 26.95 -15.58 -19.03
C ALA A 12 28.43 -15.23 -18.83
N GLU A 13 29.06 -14.57 -19.84
CA GLU A 13 30.46 -14.12 -19.77
C GLU A 13 30.66 -13.04 -18.70
N GLY A 14 29.73 -12.07 -18.60
CA GLY A 14 29.78 -11.01 -17.58
C GLY A 14 29.70 -11.52 -16.15
N LEU A 15 29.10 -12.69 -15.95
CA LEU A 15 28.97 -13.36 -14.64
C LEU A 15 30.01 -14.48 -14.44
N ALA A 16 30.74 -14.89 -15.51
CA ALA A 16 31.79 -15.90 -15.42
C ALA A 16 32.94 -15.44 -14.52
N GLY A 17 33.45 -16.34 -13.70
CA GLY A 17 34.54 -16.07 -12.74
C GLY A 17 34.15 -15.15 -11.58
N LYS A 18 32.89 -14.71 -11.46
CA LYS A 18 32.43 -13.80 -10.41
C LYS A 18 32.03 -14.55 -9.14
N THR A 19 32.32 -13.92 -8.00
CA THR A 19 31.75 -14.31 -6.71
C THR A 19 30.49 -13.46 -6.45
N ILE A 20 29.33 -14.11 -6.37
CA ILE A 20 28.03 -13.44 -6.24
C ILE A 20 27.45 -13.72 -4.87
N LEU A 21 27.13 -12.70 -4.09
CA LEU A 21 26.38 -12.85 -2.84
C LEU A 21 24.90 -12.57 -3.07
N ILE A 22 24.03 -13.46 -2.59
CA ILE A 22 22.57 -13.34 -2.74
C ILE A 22 21.92 -13.33 -1.36
N THR A 23 21.27 -12.23 -0.98
CA THR A 23 20.35 -12.24 0.18
C THR A 23 18.96 -12.65 -0.25
N GLY A 24 18.16 -13.23 0.67
CA GLY A 24 16.81 -13.69 0.34
C GLY A 24 16.75 -14.98 -0.47
N SER A 25 17.83 -15.76 -0.52
CA SER A 25 17.93 -17.05 -1.22
C SER A 25 16.95 -18.13 -0.71
N THR A 26 16.36 -17.98 0.47
CA THR A 26 15.28 -18.85 0.98
C THR A 26 13.89 -18.47 0.44
N GLY A 27 13.77 -17.35 -0.25
CA GLY A 27 12.52 -16.88 -0.87
C GLY A 27 12.34 -17.36 -2.32
N PHE A 28 11.14 -17.12 -2.86
CA PHE A 28 10.73 -17.52 -4.21
C PHE A 28 11.72 -17.05 -5.29
N LEU A 29 11.94 -15.74 -5.41
CA LEU A 29 12.83 -15.16 -6.42
C LEU A 29 14.29 -15.58 -6.21
N GLY A 30 14.76 -15.57 -4.95
CA GLY A 30 16.14 -15.91 -4.64
C GLY A 30 16.51 -17.35 -5.01
N LYS A 31 15.61 -18.33 -4.78
CA LYS A 31 15.79 -19.72 -5.21
C LYS A 31 15.91 -19.83 -6.73
N SER A 32 15.04 -19.11 -7.46
CA SER A 32 15.05 -19.10 -8.92
C SER A 32 16.33 -18.46 -9.47
N ILE A 33 16.87 -17.41 -8.84
CA ILE A 33 18.16 -16.82 -9.21
C ILE A 33 19.31 -17.82 -9.00
N VAL A 34 19.33 -18.52 -7.85
CA VAL A 34 20.38 -19.53 -7.59
C VAL A 34 20.31 -20.67 -8.58
N GLU A 35 19.12 -21.21 -8.84
CA GLU A 35 18.91 -22.27 -9.83
C GLU A 35 19.37 -21.84 -11.21
N LYS A 36 18.96 -20.67 -11.68
CA LYS A 36 19.32 -20.14 -12.99
C LYS A 36 20.82 -19.95 -13.13
N LEU A 37 21.51 -19.44 -12.12
CA LEU A 37 22.96 -19.30 -12.11
C LEU A 37 23.66 -20.66 -12.23
N LEU A 38 23.26 -21.64 -11.43
CA LEU A 38 23.84 -22.99 -11.46
C LEU A 38 23.66 -23.67 -12.81
N ARG A 39 22.49 -23.50 -13.45
CA ARG A 39 22.16 -24.11 -14.73
C ARG A 39 22.76 -23.40 -15.94
N SER A 40 22.71 -22.09 -15.95
CA SER A 40 22.98 -21.27 -17.14
C SER A 40 24.30 -20.49 -17.11
N VAL A 41 24.98 -20.45 -15.95
CA VAL A 41 26.29 -19.79 -15.77
C VAL A 41 27.25 -20.73 -15.04
N PRO A 42 27.63 -21.90 -15.62
CA PRO A 42 28.49 -22.88 -14.95
C PRO A 42 29.87 -22.31 -14.57
N GLU A 43 30.33 -21.29 -15.27
CA GLU A 43 31.63 -20.62 -15.04
C GLU A 43 31.59 -19.59 -13.89
N VAL A 44 30.46 -19.40 -13.18
CA VAL A 44 30.43 -18.59 -11.97
C VAL A 44 31.42 -19.14 -10.93
N ALA A 45 32.27 -18.28 -10.35
CA ALA A 45 33.28 -18.77 -9.40
C ALA A 45 32.66 -19.28 -8.09
N ARG A 46 31.79 -18.47 -7.48
CA ARG A 46 31.12 -18.81 -6.21
C ARG A 46 29.78 -18.09 -6.06
N ILE A 47 28.81 -18.75 -5.45
CA ILE A 47 27.54 -18.18 -5.06
C ILE A 47 27.42 -18.22 -3.52
N ASN A 48 27.57 -17.08 -2.89
CA ASN A 48 27.45 -16.91 -1.44
C ASN A 48 26.00 -16.62 -1.09
N LEU A 49 25.38 -17.46 -0.24
CA LEU A 49 23.99 -17.32 0.16
C LEU A 49 23.91 -16.67 1.53
N GLY A 50 23.40 -15.44 1.57
CA GLY A 50 23.16 -14.69 2.79
C GLY A 50 21.93 -15.25 3.53
N ILE A 51 22.15 -16.08 4.54
CA ILE A 51 21.11 -16.77 5.30
C ILE A 51 21.30 -16.50 6.79
N ARG A 52 20.24 -16.09 7.48
CA ARG A 52 20.25 -15.96 8.95
C ARG A 52 19.94 -17.31 9.62
N SER A 53 20.56 -17.56 10.76
CA SER A 53 20.12 -18.64 11.65
C SER A 53 18.74 -18.30 12.25
N SER A 54 18.00 -19.31 12.65
CA SER A 54 16.76 -19.21 13.41
C SER A 54 16.95 -19.81 14.81
N GLN A 55 15.99 -19.62 15.71
CA GLN A 55 16.02 -20.25 17.05
C GLN A 55 16.11 -21.79 17.01
N ARG A 56 15.72 -22.40 15.89
CA ARG A 56 15.61 -23.88 15.76
C ARG A 56 16.55 -24.48 14.72
N ARG A 57 17.21 -23.66 13.87
CA ARG A 57 18.03 -24.15 12.76
C ARG A 57 19.19 -23.20 12.48
N SER A 58 20.35 -23.76 12.23
CA SER A 58 21.50 -23.04 11.72
C SER A 58 21.27 -22.58 10.27
N ALA A 59 22.09 -21.62 9.81
CA ALA A 59 22.03 -21.13 8.44
C ALA A 59 22.31 -22.25 7.41
N ALA A 60 23.21 -23.19 7.73
CA ALA A 60 23.49 -24.36 6.88
C ALA A 60 22.29 -25.31 6.76
N GLU A 61 21.64 -25.65 7.90
CA GLU A 61 20.43 -26.48 7.88
C GLU A 61 19.28 -25.81 7.11
N ARG A 62 19.23 -24.47 7.11
CA ARG A 62 18.25 -23.72 6.32
C ARG A 62 18.57 -23.77 4.83
N LEU A 63 19.86 -23.74 4.45
CA LEU A 63 20.25 -23.98 3.05
C LEU A 63 19.69 -25.31 2.56
N ASP A 64 19.96 -26.41 3.29
CA ASP A 64 19.54 -27.74 2.86
C ASP A 64 18.01 -27.88 2.80
N ARG A 65 17.31 -27.43 3.83
CA ARG A 65 15.87 -27.64 4.00
C ARG A 65 14.97 -26.63 3.33
N GLU A 66 15.44 -25.41 3.12
CA GLU A 66 14.60 -24.32 2.60
C GLU A 66 15.00 -23.90 1.18
N VAL A 67 16.23 -24.16 0.76
CA VAL A 67 16.71 -23.86 -0.60
C VAL A 67 16.83 -25.13 -1.42
N LEU A 68 17.77 -26.02 -1.10
CA LEU A 68 18.11 -27.16 -1.94
C LEU A 68 17.00 -28.22 -2.03
N SER A 69 16.15 -28.35 -1.02
CA SER A 69 14.97 -29.25 -1.07
C SER A 69 13.80 -28.67 -1.88
N SER A 70 13.93 -27.42 -2.37
CA SER A 70 12.87 -26.79 -3.15
C SER A 70 12.65 -27.49 -4.48
N PRO A 71 11.39 -27.64 -4.93
CA PRO A 71 11.07 -28.14 -6.26
C PRO A 71 11.74 -27.37 -7.42
N ALA A 72 12.19 -26.14 -7.21
CA ALA A 72 12.92 -25.36 -8.20
C ALA A 72 14.16 -26.10 -8.73
N PHE A 73 14.85 -26.84 -7.87
CA PHE A 73 16.08 -27.55 -8.23
C PHE A 73 15.84 -28.97 -8.80
N LYS A 74 14.57 -29.41 -8.87
CA LYS A 74 14.23 -30.76 -9.34
C LYS A 74 14.69 -30.99 -10.79
N PRO A 75 14.43 -30.10 -11.77
CA PRO A 75 14.88 -30.31 -13.13
C PRO A 75 16.42 -30.43 -13.24
N LEU A 76 17.16 -29.54 -12.59
CA LEU A 76 18.61 -29.56 -12.59
C LEU A 76 19.19 -30.82 -11.93
N ARG A 77 18.53 -31.31 -10.86
CA ARG A 77 18.89 -32.53 -10.15
C ARG A 77 18.62 -33.78 -11.00
N GLU A 78 17.50 -33.81 -11.72
CA GLU A 78 17.16 -34.89 -12.64
C GLU A 78 18.09 -34.93 -13.85
N GLU A 79 18.53 -33.78 -14.35
CA GLU A 79 19.46 -33.65 -15.48
C GLU A 79 20.87 -34.14 -15.11
N LEU A 80 21.41 -33.71 -13.98
CA LEU A 80 22.77 -34.01 -13.56
C LEU A 80 22.90 -35.32 -12.81
N GLY A 81 21.84 -35.82 -12.18
CA GLY A 81 21.87 -36.89 -11.18
C GLY A 81 22.33 -36.39 -9.80
N GLU A 82 21.97 -37.14 -8.74
CA GLU A 82 22.18 -36.71 -7.34
C GLU A 82 23.66 -36.48 -6.98
N GLU A 83 24.58 -37.34 -7.44
CA GLU A 83 26.00 -37.20 -7.12
C GLU A 83 26.64 -35.95 -7.76
N ALA A 84 26.40 -35.72 -9.05
CA ALA A 84 26.93 -34.58 -9.76
C ALA A 84 26.28 -33.26 -9.24
N PHE A 85 24.99 -33.30 -8.93
CA PHE A 85 24.32 -32.16 -8.30
C PHE A 85 24.93 -31.83 -6.93
N ALA A 86 25.17 -32.82 -6.08
CA ALA A 86 25.80 -32.61 -4.77
C ALA A 86 27.23 -32.09 -4.90
N ALA A 87 27.99 -32.56 -5.89
CA ALA A 87 29.33 -32.04 -6.19
C ALA A 87 29.29 -30.56 -6.64
N LEU A 88 28.37 -30.22 -7.55
CA LEU A 88 28.14 -28.84 -8.02
C LEU A 88 27.78 -27.91 -6.86
N VAL A 89 26.85 -28.31 -5.98
CA VAL A 89 26.45 -27.56 -4.81
C VAL A 89 27.64 -27.31 -3.89
N LYS A 90 28.44 -28.34 -3.59
CA LYS A 90 29.64 -28.23 -2.74
C LYS A 90 30.69 -27.31 -3.33
N GLU A 91 30.86 -27.34 -4.66
CA GLU A 91 31.82 -26.51 -5.36
C GLU A 91 31.37 -25.05 -5.43
N LYS A 92 30.11 -24.79 -5.82
CA LYS A 92 29.62 -23.45 -6.16
C LYS A 92 28.97 -22.69 -5.02
N LEU A 93 28.32 -23.36 -4.05
CA LEU A 93 27.54 -22.68 -3.00
C LEU A 93 28.32 -22.56 -1.68
N ALA A 94 28.14 -21.43 -1.00
CA ALA A 94 28.55 -21.24 0.40
C ALA A 94 27.50 -20.45 1.16
N VAL A 95 27.42 -20.68 2.48
CA VAL A 95 26.55 -19.92 3.37
C VAL A 95 27.35 -18.77 4.00
N VAL A 96 26.81 -17.59 3.92
CA VAL A 96 27.26 -16.41 4.68
C VAL A 96 26.18 -16.06 5.68
N GLU A 97 26.44 -16.31 6.96
CA GLU A 97 25.49 -15.99 8.00
C GLU A 97 25.38 -14.48 8.16
N LEU A 98 24.22 -13.92 7.87
CA LEU A 98 23.90 -12.50 8.03
C LEU A 98 22.41 -12.30 8.35
N ASP A 99 22.11 -11.26 9.13
CA ASP A 99 20.76 -10.90 9.53
C ASP A 99 20.54 -9.40 9.27
N LEU A 100 19.73 -9.06 8.28
CA LEU A 100 19.37 -7.68 7.92
C LEU A 100 18.66 -6.93 9.06
N GLY A 101 18.05 -7.64 10.01
CA GLY A 101 17.39 -7.06 11.17
C GLY A 101 18.36 -6.57 12.25
N ARG A 102 19.66 -6.90 12.16
CA ARG A 102 20.66 -6.54 13.17
C ARG A 102 21.60 -5.43 12.70
N GLU A 103 22.09 -4.62 13.63
CA GLU A 103 23.16 -3.68 13.34
C GLU A 103 24.41 -4.40 12.84
N GLY A 104 25.14 -3.80 11.90
CA GLY A 104 26.29 -4.42 11.26
C GLY A 104 25.94 -5.75 10.55
N LEU A 105 24.66 -6.03 10.30
CA LEU A 105 24.13 -7.27 9.72
C LEU A 105 24.40 -8.53 10.56
N GLY A 106 24.83 -8.38 11.83
CA GLY A 106 25.25 -9.48 12.71
C GLY A 106 26.45 -10.25 12.17
N LEU A 107 27.27 -9.65 11.32
CA LEU A 107 28.45 -10.27 10.69
C LEU A 107 29.59 -10.49 11.68
N THR A 108 30.23 -11.64 11.60
CA THR A 108 31.57 -11.87 12.14
C THR A 108 32.62 -11.27 11.17
N GLU A 109 33.87 -11.18 11.60
CA GLU A 109 34.93 -10.70 10.71
C GLU A 109 35.10 -11.58 9.46
N ALA A 110 35.00 -12.90 9.62
CA ALA A 110 35.05 -13.87 8.53
C ALA A 110 33.91 -13.69 7.52
N THR A 111 32.65 -13.59 8.00
CA THR A 111 31.49 -13.40 7.11
C THR A 111 31.46 -12.00 6.51
N ARG A 112 32.01 -10.98 7.20
CA ARG A 112 32.22 -9.65 6.65
C ARG A 112 33.23 -9.70 5.50
N GLY A 113 34.35 -10.43 5.66
CA GLY A 113 35.32 -10.64 4.57
C GLY A 113 34.69 -11.32 3.36
N GLN A 114 33.84 -12.31 3.56
CA GLN A 114 33.13 -12.98 2.46
C GLN A 114 32.14 -12.05 1.73
N LEU A 115 31.42 -11.18 2.47
CA LEU A 115 30.54 -10.17 1.88
C LEU A 115 31.34 -9.18 1.04
N LEU A 116 32.39 -8.61 1.60
CA LEU A 116 33.22 -7.59 0.95
C LEU A 116 34.09 -8.16 -0.19
N GLY A 117 34.39 -9.45 -0.16
CA GLY A 117 35.09 -10.16 -1.24
C GLY A 117 34.17 -10.58 -2.41
N SER A 118 32.90 -10.24 -2.36
CA SER A 118 32.00 -10.53 -3.49
C SER A 118 32.20 -9.49 -4.61
N ASP A 119 32.12 -9.91 -5.86
CA ASP A 119 32.12 -9.01 -7.04
C ASP A 119 30.72 -8.38 -7.23
N ILE A 120 29.68 -9.14 -6.93
CA ILE A 120 28.28 -8.75 -7.11
C ILE A 120 27.49 -9.11 -5.87
N VAL A 121 26.63 -8.20 -5.41
CA VAL A 121 25.69 -8.44 -4.31
C VAL A 121 24.26 -8.26 -4.80
N ILE A 122 23.49 -9.35 -4.85
CA ILE A 122 22.06 -9.31 -5.22
C ILE A 122 21.24 -9.25 -3.91
N ALA A 123 20.69 -8.09 -3.62
CA ALA A 123 19.90 -7.83 -2.42
C ALA A 123 18.41 -8.10 -2.66
N SER A 124 17.99 -9.37 -2.56
CA SER A 124 16.62 -9.83 -2.81
C SER A 124 15.81 -10.09 -1.53
N ALA A 125 16.41 -9.99 -0.34
CA ALA A 125 15.70 -10.22 0.92
C ALA A 125 14.69 -9.11 1.20
N ALA A 126 13.46 -9.48 1.46
CA ALA A 126 12.39 -8.56 1.84
C ALA A 126 11.29 -9.25 2.66
N ALA A 127 10.60 -8.49 3.50
CA ALA A 127 9.33 -8.86 4.10
C ALA A 127 8.22 -8.45 3.12
N VAL A 128 7.72 -9.42 2.35
CA VAL A 128 6.83 -9.18 1.19
C VAL A 128 5.34 -9.31 1.51
N GLU A 129 4.97 -9.71 2.73
CA GLU A 129 3.57 -9.88 3.13
C GLU A 129 2.96 -8.50 3.44
N PHE A 130 1.78 -8.23 2.87
CA PHE A 130 1.06 -6.95 3.06
C PHE A 130 0.52 -6.75 4.49
N ASP A 131 0.37 -7.86 5.24
CA ASP A 131 -0.07 -7.91 6.63
C ASP A 131 1.09 -8.06 7.64
N ASN A 132 2.30 -7.69 7.25
CA ASN A 132 3.42 -7.61 8.19
C ASN A 132 3.26 -6.43 9.15
N PRO A 133 3.66 -6.61 10.43
CA PRO A 133 3.82 -5.49 11.35
C PRO A 133 4.72 -4.40 10.76
N ALA A 134 4.35 -3.15 10.97
CA ALA A 134 5.05 -2.00 10.40
C ALA A 134 6.53 -1.93 10.79
N ASP A 135 6.82 -2.18 12.06
CA ASP A 135 8.16 -2.19 12.60
C ASP A 135 9.04 -3.29 11.98
N LEU A 136 8.47 -4.49 11.74
CA LEU A 136 9.18 -5.58 11.07
C LEU A 136 9.48 -5.25 9.62
N SER A 137 8.52 -4.66 8.91
CA SER A 137 8.71 -4.20 7.52
C SER A 137 9.80 -3.13 7.45
N ALA A 138 9.82 -2.17 8.37
CA ALA A 138 10.86 -1.17 8.45
C ALA A 138 12.23 -1.78 8.75
N GLN A 139 12.31 -2.71 9.70
CA GLN A 139 13.57 -3.36 10.08
C GLN A 139 14.21 -4.16 8.93
N ILE A 140 13.41 -4.86 8.13
CA ILE A 140 13.91 -5.72 7.07
C ILE A 140 14.06 -4.95 5.75
N ASN A 141 12.99 -4.28 5.29
CA ASN A 141 12.99 -3.68 3.97
C ASN A 141 13.77 -2.37 3.91
N LEU A 142 13.62 -1.51 4.89
CA LEU A 142 14.26 -0.19 4.92
C LEU A 142 15.62 -0.23 5.62
N LEU A 143 15.65 -0.54 6.92
CA LEU A 143 16.87 -0.53 7.70
C LEU A 143 17.84 -1.66 7.30
N GLY A 144 17.31 -2.82 6.89
CA GLY A 144 18.11 -3.92 6.37
C GLY A 144 18.87 -3.54 5.10
N ALA A 145 18.18 -2.88 4.16
CA ALA A 145 18.80 -2.37 2.93
C ALA A 145 19.84 -1.27 3.23
N SER A 146 19.50 -0.31 4.10
CA SER A 146 20.41 0.77 4.48
C SER A 146 21.68 0.25 5.18
N ARG A 147 21.55 -0.74 6.07
CA ARG A 147 22.69 -1.39 6.72
C ARG A 147 23.58 -2.14 5.73
N LEU A 148 22.99 -2.84 4.78
CA LEU A 148 23.74 -3.57 3.76
C LEU A 148 24.59 -2.62 2.92
N VAL A 149 23.98 -1.57 2.37
CA VAL A 149 24.69 -0.61 1.53
C VAL A 149 25.76 0.16 2.33
N ASP A 150 25.49 0.51 3.59
CA ASP A 150 26.45 1.18 4.46
C ASP A 150 27.70 0.30 4.74
N VAL A 151 27.49 -1.01 4.98
CA VAL A 151 28.61 -1.97 5.14
C VAL A 151 29.43 -2.08 3.85
N LEU A 152 28.81 -2.11 2.67
CA LEU A 152 29.50 -2.16 1.39
C LEU A 152 30.27 -0.87 1.10
N ALA A 153 29.64 0.29 1.26
CA ALA A 153 30.24 1.59 1.00
C ALA A 153 31.44 1.88 1.89
N ARG A 154 31.39 1.44 3.18
CA ARG A 154 32.51 1.56 4.10
C ARG A 154 33.56 0.46 3.95
N GLY A 155 33.25 -0.61 3.25
CA GLY A 155 34.13 -1.75 3.07
C GLY A 155 35.29 -1.52 2.11
N GLY A 156 35.21 -0.53 1.22
CA GLY A 156 36.27 -0.12 0.31
C GLY A 156 36.52 -1.05 -0.89
N THR A 157 35.60 -2.00 -1.16
CA THR A 157 35.74 -2.99 -2.25
C THR A 157 34.84 -2.74 -3.45
N ASP A 158 33.82 -1.88 -3.31
CA ASP A 158 32.87 -1.45 -4.35
C ASP A 158 32.25 -2.59 -5.22
N PRO A 159 31.67 -3.65 -4.62
CA PRO A 159 30.97 -4.67 -5.39
C PRO A 159 29.75 -4.07 -6.10
N HIS A 160 29.36 -4.62 -7.27
CA HIS A 160 28.11 -4.20 -7.90
C HIS A 160 26.90 -4.58 -7.04
N LEU A 161 26.22 -3.61 -6.47
CA LEU A 161 24.99 -3.85 -5.69
C LEU A 161 23.77 -3.82 -6.63
N VAL A 162 23.08 -4.96 -6.74
CA VAL A 162 21.79 -5.08 -7.41
C VAL A 162 20.70 -5.16 -6.35
N HIS A 163 20.01 -4.06 -6.09
CA HIS A 163 18.94 -3.96 -5.12
C HIS A 163 17.58 -4.30 -5.75
N ILE A 164 16.92 -5.35 -5.27
CA ILE A 164 15.59 -5.72 -5.74
C ILE A 164 14.53 -4.92 -4.96
N SER A 165 13.83 -4.08 -5.68
CA SER A 165 12.75 -3.22 -5.18
C SER A 165 11.38 -3.69 -5.66
N THR A 166 10.49 -2.77 -6.00
CA THR A 166 9.20 -3.02 -6.64
C THR A 166 8.82 -1.86 -7.55
N ALA A 167 8.09 -2.10 -8.62
CA ALA A 167 7.55 -1.04 -9.47
C ALA A 167 6.57 -0.11 -8.73
N TYR A 168 5.99 -0.59 -7.61
CA TYR A 168 5.00 0.13 -6.81
C TYR A 168 5.58 1.20 -5.85
N VAL A 169 6.90 1.45 -5.88
CA VAL A 169 7.56 2.50 -5.07
C VAL A 169 7.13 3.93 -5.43
N GLY A 170 6.46 4.13 -6.54
CA GLY A 170 5.84 5.40 -6.90
C GLY A 170 4.58 5.73 -6.09
N GLY A 171 4.06 4.78 -5.31
CA GLY A 171 2.78 4.90 -4.64
C GLY A 171 1.61 4.84 -5.62
N MET A 172 0.49 5.50 -5.27
CA MET A 172 -0.76 5.49 -6.05
C MET A 172 -0.70 6.48 -7.21
N LEU A 173 0.22 6.24 -8.17
CA LEU A 173 0.37 7.04 -9.37
C LEU A 173 -0.57 6.57 -10.49
N ARG A 174 -0.84 7.47 -11.44
CA ARG A 174 -1.50 7.17 -12.72
C ARG A 174 -0.61 7.60 -13.88
N GLY A 175 -0.73 6.92 -15.02
CA GLY A 175 0.01 7.23 -16.23
C GLY A 175 1.42 6.65 -16.23
N LEU A 176 2.37 7.30 -16.89
CA LEU A 176 3.72 6.79 -17.09
C LEU A 176 4.59 6.96 -15.83
N VAL A 177 5.07 5.85 -15.29
CA VAL A 177 6.04 5.80 -14.17
C VAL A 177 7.43 5.53 -14.74
N ARG A 178 8.34 6.48 -14.59
CA ARG A 178 9.68 6.40 -15.16
C ARG A 178 10.66 5.60 -14.31
N GLU A 179 11.73 5.13 -14.94
CA GLU A 179 12.88 4.48 -14.29
C GLU A 179 13.79 5.52 -13.61
N GLU A 180 13.18 6.30 -12.71
CA GLU A 180 13.82 7.40 -11.97
C GLU A 180 13.38 7.30 -10.50
N LEU A 181 14.14 7.92 -9.58
CA LEU A 181 13.64 8.06 -8.21
C LEU A 181 12.36 8.92 -8.21
N PRO A 182 11.33 8.52 -7.47
CA PRO A 182 10.13 9.34 -7.35
C PRO A 182 10.48 10.72 -6.80
N LEU A 183 10.00 11.76 -7.49
CA LEU A 183 10.26 13.17 -7.17
C LEU A 183 9.39 13.65 -5.99
N ASP A 184 9.41 12.96 -4.87
CA ASP A 184 8.84 13.49 -3.62
C ASP A 184 9.99 13.83 -2.68
N PRO A 185 10.47 15.08 -2.67
CA PRO A 185 11.59 15.50 -1.83
C PRO A 185 11.25 15.49 -0.33
N GLY A 186 9.97 15.28 0.04
CA GLY A 186 9.49 15.37 1.41
C GLY A 186 9.58 14.09 2.23
N LEU A 187 9.85 12.97 1.60
CA LEU A 187 9.98 11.71 2.32
C LEU A 187 11.43 11.54 2.81
N ASN A 188 11.64 11.80 4.09
CA ASN A 188 12.92 11.54 4.75
C ASN A 188 12.92 10.12 5.30
N TRP A 189 13.69 9.22 4.68
CA TRP A 189 13.72 7.81 5.07
C TRP A 189 14.18 7.56 6.51
N ARG A 190 15.05 8.42 7.09
CA ARG A 190 15.50 8.29 8.49
C ARG A 190 14.37 8.62 9.46
N HIS A 191 13.62 9.67 9.17
CA HIS A 191 12.47 10.07 9.98
C HIS A 191 11.40 8.96 9.94
N GLU A 192 11.08 8.45 8.76
CA GLU A 192 10.11 7.37 8.60
C GLU A 192 10.57 6.06 9.28
N ALA A 193 11.86 5.73 9.20
CA ALA A 193 12.43 4.60 9.92
C ALA A 193 12.27 4.75 11.43
N GLN A 194 12.47 5.95 11.97
CA GLN A 194 12.29 6.24 13.40
C GLN A 194 10.82 6.08 13.81
N ILE A 195 9.89 6.70 13.07
CA ILE A 195 8.44 6.58 13.34
C ILE A 195 8.04 5.10 13.40
N LEU A 196 8.33 4.34 12.35
CA LEU A 196 7.93 2.94 12.26
C LEU A 196 8.56 2.06 13.36
N SER A 197 9.80 2.34 13.74
CA SER A 197 10.51 1.61 14.79
C SER A 197 9.95 1.88 16.20
N THR A 198 9.34 3.03 16.43
CA THR A 198 8.75 3.40 17.73
C THR A 198 7.31 2.90 17.91
N LEU A 199 6.67 2.36 16.86
CA LEU A 199 5.28 1.89 16.94
C LEU A 199 5.10 0.72 17.91
N ARG A 200 6.03 -0.24 17.95
CA ARG A 200 5.87 -1.45 18.80
C ARG A 200 5.77 -1.15 20.28
N PRO A 201 6.71 -0.40 20.93
CA PRO A 201 6.58 -0.06 22.33
C PRO A 201 5.25 0.59 22.68
N VAL A 202 4.78 1.52 21.84
CA VAL A 202 3.51 2.23 22.03
C VAL A 202 2.33 1.26 21.98
N VAL A 203 2.30 0.36 20.99
CA VAL A 203 1.21 -0.62 20.84
C VAL A 203 1.24 -1.67 21.97
N GLU A 204 2.42 -2.07 22.42
CA GLU A 204 2.55 -2.98 23.57
C GLU A 204 2.05 -2.35 24.87
N GLU A 205 2.31 -1.06 25.09
CA GLU A 205 1.75 -0.32 26.22
C GLU A 205 0.23 -0.22 26.13
N GLU A 206 -0.31 0.14 24.97
CA GLU A 206 -1.76 0.14 24.74
C GLU A 206 -2.41 -1.22 25.01
N SER A 207 -1.72 -2.31 24.68
CA SER A 207 -2.23 -3.67 24.89
C SER A 207 -2.40 -4.03 26.37
N ARG A 208 -1.78 -3.25 27.28
CA ARG A 208 -1.83 -3.46 28.74
C ARG A 208 -2.80 -2.51 29.46
N THR A 209 -3.52 -1.67 28.71
CA THR A 209 -4.55 -0.82 29.33
C THR A 209 -5.69 -1.68 29.88
N PRO A 210 -6.35 -1.25 30.98
CA PRO A 210 -7.45 -2.00 31.59
C PRO A 210 -8.54 -2.39 30.59
N GLU A 211 -8.91 -1.46 29.69
CA GLU A 211 -9.99 -1.64 28.71
C GLU A 211 -9.66 -2.73 27.68
N VAL A 212 -8.41 -2.83 27.27
CA VAL A 212 -7.94 -3.87 26.33
C VAL A 212 -7.84 -5.21 27.03
N LEU A 213 -7.24 -5.23 28.24
CA LEU A 213 -7.06 -6.45 29.02
C LEU A 213 -8.39 -7.08 29.41
N GLU A 214 -9.38 -6.30 29.83
CA GLU A 214 -10.73 -6.80 30.15
C GLU A 214 -11.36 -7.53 28.96
N LYS A 215 -11.31 -6.92 27.77
CA LYS A 215 -11.82 -7.54 26.52
C LYS A 215 -11.09 -8.84 26.20
N LEU A 216 -9.77 -8.87 26.36
CA LEU A 216 -8.97 -10.07 26.10
C LEU A 216 -9.25 -11.18 27.13
N VAL A 217 -9.45 -10.82 28.38
CA VAL A 217 -9.85 -11.76 29.46
C VAL A 217 -11.24 -12.34 29.18
N GLU A 218 -12.20 -11.53 28.81
CA GLU A 218 -13.52 -11.96 28.44
C GLU A 218 -13.51 -12.94 27.25
N GLN A 219 -12.75 -12.60 26.19
CA GLN A 219 -12.55 -13.48 25.03
C GLN A 219 -11.85 -14.79 25.42
N ALA A 220 -10.85 -14.74 26.30
CA ALA A 220 -10.18 -15.93 26.78
C ALA A 220 -11.11 -16.84 27.58
N ARG A 221 -11.90 -16.29 28.49
CA ARG A 221 -12.91 -17.01 29.28
C ARG A 221 -13.97 -17.65 28.40
N SER A 222 -14.50 -16.92 27.44
CA SER A 222 -15.48 -17.42 26.47
C SER A 222 -14.96 -18.63 25.67
N ARG A 223 -13.67 -18.62 25.29
CA ARG A 223 -13.05 -19.72 24.53
C ARG A 223 -12.66 -20.94 25.38
N MET A 224 -12.31 -20.69 26.63
CA MET A 224 -11.76 -21.72 27.50
C MET A 224 -12.78 -22.38 28.42
N GLY A 225 -14.02 -21.84 28.51
CA GLY A 225 -15.06 -22.37 29.39
C GLY A 225 -14.60 -22.46 30.84
N PRO A 226 -14.83 -23.57 31.56
CA PRO A 226 -14.49 -23.74 32.96
C PRO A 226 -12.99 -24.00 33.25
N ALA A 227 -12.08 -23.69 32.29
CA ALA A 227 -10.67 -23.91 32.51
C ALA A 227 -10.09 -22.99 33.61
N GLY A 228 -9.12 -23.51 34.35
CA GLY A 228 -8.48 -22.80 35.46
C GLY A 228 -7.67 -21.56 35.06
N THR A 229 -7.46 -20.67 36.02
CA THR A 229 -6.75 -19.40 35.88
C THR A 229 -5.45 -19.42 35.08
N PRO A 230 -4.54 -20.43 35.22
CA PRO A 230 -3.30 -20.48 34.43
C PRO A 230 -3.51 -20.70 32.93
N ALA A 231 -4.58 -21.40 32.54
CA ALA A 231 -4.91 -21.65 31.14
C ALA A 231 -5.55 -20.39 30.50
N VAL A 232 -6.39 -19.71 31.26
CA VAL A 232 -6.97 -18.41 30.87
C VAL A 232 -5.85 -17.38 30.68
N ALA A 233 -4.92 -17.24 31.64
CA ALA A 233 -3.82 -16.28 31.56
C ALA A 233 -2.93 -16.52 30.32
N ARG A 234 -2.54 -17.76 30.01
CA ARG A 234 -1.81 -18.10 28.79
C ARG A 234 -2.59 -17.78 27.53
N THR A 235 -3.89 -17.89 27.54
CA THR A 235 -4.75 -17.56 26.39
C THR A 235 -4.85 -16.06 26.23
N VAL A 236 -4.95 -15.28 27.34
CA VAL A 236 -4.91 -13.82 27.31
C VAL A 236 -3.62 -13.33 26.68
N GLU A 237 -2.44 -13.84 27.09
CA GLU A 237 -1.17 -13.44 26.48
C GLU A 237 -1.10 -13.75 24.98
N ARG A 238 -1.56 -14.92 24.54
CA ARG A 238 -1.64 -15.24 23.10
C ARG A 238 -2.60 -14.32 22.33
N LEU A 239 -3.70 -13.93 22.94
CA LEU A 239 -4.65 -12.98 22.35
C LEU A 239 -4.06 -11.57 22.33
N ARG A 240 -3.31 -11.18 23.37
CA ARG A 240 -2.60 -9.90 23.44
C ARG A 240 -1.53 -9.82 22.34
N ASP A 241 -0.68 -10.85 22.20
CA ASP A 241 0.33 -10.89 21.15
C ASP A 241 -0.29 -10.77 19.74
N ARG A 242 -1.44 -11.45 19.52
CA ARG A 242 -2.20 -11.30 18.29
C ARG A 242 -2.74 -9.89 18.11
N TRP A 243 -3.33 -9.32 19.15
CA TRP A 243 -3.84 -7.95 19.14
C TRP A 243 -2.73 -6.93 18.82
N VAL A 244 -1.56 -7.08 19.43
CA VAL A 244 -0.39 -6.24 19.15
C VAL A 244 0.03 -6.37 17.68
N LYS A 245 0.12 -7.61 17.17
CA LYS A 245 0.43 -7.84 15.76
C LYS A 245 -0.59 -7.15 14.85
N ASP A 246 -1.88 -7.41 15.05
CA ASP A 246 -2.96 -6.87 14.22
C ASP A 246 -2.99 -5.34 14.28
N ARG A 247 -2.69 -4.76 15.44
CA ARG A 247 -2.60 -3.30 15.62
C ARG A 247 -1.41 -2.68 14.91
N LEU A 248 -0.25 -3.34 14.92
CA LEU A 248 0.94 -2.91 14.17
C LEU A 248 0.75 -2.99 12.66
N VAL A 249 0.06 -4.03 12.17
CA VAL A 249 -0.34 -4.15 10.76
C VAL A 249 -1.27 -3.00 10.37
N GLU A 250 -2.30 -2.74 11.18
CA GLU A 250 -3.26 -1.66 10.93
C GLU A 250 -2.57 -0.29 10.90
N ARG A 251 -1.74 0.02 11.91
CA ARG A 251 -0.99 1.28 11.97
C ARG A 251 -0.05 1.45 10.77
N GLY A 252 0.65 0.37 10.37
CA GLY A 252 1.52 0.39 9.21
C GLY A 252 0.77 0.67 7.91
N ARG A 253 -0.36 -0.01 7.71
CA ARG A 253 -1.21 0.20 6.54
C ARG A 253 -1.69 1.64 6.45
N VAL A 254 -2.11 2.17 7.56
CA VAL A 254 -2.65 3.52 7.68
C VAL A 254 -1.56 4.56 7.43
N HIS A 255 -0.39 4.38 8.02
CA HIS A 255 0.76 5.26 7.80
C HIS A 255 1.18 5.28 6.32
N ALA A 256 1.36 4.10 5.70
CA ALA A 256 1.71 4.00 4.29
C ALA A 256 0.69 4.72 3.40
N ARG A 257 -0.60 4.54 3.65
CA ARG A 257 -1.66 5.19 2.89
C ARG A 257 -1.68 6.70 3.06
N ALA A 258 -1.44 7.21 4.26
CA ALA A 258 -1.29 8.65 4.49
C ALA A 258 -0.11 9.25 3.71
N MET A 259 0.91 8.43 3.45
CA MET A 259 2.04 8.81 2.60
C MET A 259 1.78 8.59 1.10
N GLY A 260 0.56 8.17 0.72
CA GLY A 260 0.17 7.95 -0.68
C GLY A 260 0.60 6.61 -1.26
N PHE A 261 0.89 5.62 -0.41
CA PHE A 261 1.23 4.27 -0.85
C PHE A 261 0.07 3.29 -0.59
N SER A 262 0.03 2.21 -1.36
CA SER A 262 -0.98 1.17 -1.23
C SER A 262 -0.91 0.43 0.11
N ASP A 263 0.31 0.16 0.57
CA ASP A 263 0.62 -0.71 1.70
C ASP A 263 2.01 -0.41 2.28
N ILE A 264 2.30 -1.02 3.43
CA ILE A 264 3.57 -0.85 4.14
C ILE A 264 4.76 -1.43 3.39
N TYR A 265 4.55 -2.45 2.54
CA TYR A 265 5.61 -3.05 1.73
C TYR A 265 6.14 -2.06 0.69
N SER A 266 5.25 -1.53 -0.16
CA SER A 266 5.62 -0.55 -1.19
C SER A 266 6.20 0.74 -0.58
N PHE A 267 5.65 1.19 0.55
CA PHE A 267 6.19 2.33 1.29
C PHE A 267 7.62 2.09 1.79
N THR A 268 7.86 0.98 2.51
CA THR A 268 9.19 0.68 3.05
C THR A 268 10.22 0.40 1.96
N LYS A 269 9.82 -0.16 0.82
CA LYS A 269 10.68 -0.31 -0.37
C LYS A 269 11.03 1.04 -1.00
N ALA A 270 10.08 1.98 -1.08
CA ALA A 270 10.35 3.34 -1.56
C ALA A 270 11.35 4.08 -0.66
N MET A 271 11.22 3.92 0.66
CA MET A 271 12.18 4.48 1.61
C MET A 271 13.55 3.80 1.51
N ALA A 272 13.58 2.48 1.26
CA ALA A 272 14.81 1.73 1.04
C ALA A 272 15.58 2.23 -0.19
N GLU A 273 14.91 2.48 -1.32
CA GLU A 273 15.56 3.04 -2.52
C GLU A 273 16.23 4.38 -2.23
N ARG A 274 15.55 5.27 -1.48
CA ARG A 274 16.14 6.55 -1.07
C ARG A 274 17.38 6.35 -0.20
N ALA A 275 17.30 5.42 0.76
CA ALA A 275 18.41 5.10 1.63
C ALA A 275 19.60 4.52 0.85
N VAL A 276 19.38 3.56 -0.05
CA VAL A 276 20.49 2.95 -0.81
C VAL A 276 21.12 3.93 -1.80
N VAL A 277 20.33 4.79 -2.44
CA VAL A 277 20.87 5.84 -3.33
C VAL A 277 21.64 6.90 -2.56
N GLU A 278 21.22 7.26 -1.35
CA GLU A 278 21.95 8.23 -0.53
C GLU A 278 23.25 7.65 0.03
N LEU A 279 23.27 6.37 0.38
CA LEU A 279 24.36 5.74 1.12
C LEU A 279 25.38 4.97 0.27
N HIS A 280 25.10 4.71 -1.02
CA HIS A 280 25.96 3.83 -1.82
C HIS A 280 27.38 4.35 -2.08
N GLY A 281 27.62 5.65 -1.94
CA GLY A 281 28.94 6.23 -2.10
C GLY A 281 29.54 5.93 -3.47
N THR A 282 30.66 5.18 -3.49
CA THR A 282 31.32 4.75 -4.73
C THR A 282 30.83 3.40 -5.27
N VAL A 283 30.01 2.67 -4.53
CA VAL A 283 29.46 1.36 -4.93
C VAL A 283 28.60 1.51 -6.17
N PRO A 284 28.86 0.80 -7.29
CA PRO A 284 27.97 0.76 -8.44
C PRO A 284 26.61 0.19 -8.01
N LEU A 285 25.52 0.93 -8.25
CA LEU A 285 24.19 0.55 -7.77
C LEU A 285 23.22 0.36 -8.94
N SER A 286 22.60 -0.81 -9.01
CA SER A 286 21.45 -1.07 -9.87
C SER A 286 20.22 -1.37 -9.03
N ILE A 287 19.10 -0.72 -9.32
CA ILE A 287 17.82 -0.97 -8.67
C ILE A 287 16.91 -1.65 -9.69
N VAL A 288 16.49 -2.87 -9.42
CA VAL A 288 15.53 -3.59 -10.25
C VAL A 288 14.17 -3.54 -9.55
N ARG A 289 13.16 -3.05 -10.27
CA ARG A 289 11.78 -2.88 -9.81
C ARG A 289 10.84 -3.84 -10.53
N PRO A 290 10.64 -5.05 -10.03
CA PRO A 290 9.63 -5.94 -10.59
C PRO A 290 8.22 -5.38 -10.40
N SER A 291 7.33 -5.61 -11.36
CA SER A 291 5.89 -5.52 -11.19
C SER A 291 5.36 -6.73 -10.40
N ILE A 292 4.10 -7.12 -10.56
CA ILE A 292 3.55 -8.30 -9.87
C ILE A 292 4.19 -9.57 -10.44
N ILE A 293 5.02 -10.22 -9.62
CA ILE A 293 5.69 -11.46 -10.01
C ILE A 293 4.74 -12.63 -9.81
N GLU A 294 4.44 -13.34 -10.90
CA GLU A 294 3.61 -14.54 -10.91
C GLU A 294 4.44 -15.77 -11.31
N SER A 295 3.77 -16.91 -11.56
CA SER A 295 4.45 -18.16 -11.90
C SER A 295 5.42 -18.01 -13.09
N ALA A 296 6.50 -18.77 -13.06
CA ALA A 296 7.45 -18.81 -14.17
C ALA A 296 6.79 -19.29 -15.47
N LEU A 297 7.13 -18.69 -16.59
CA LEU A 297 6.67 -19.11 -17.91
C LEU A 297 7.32 -20.44 -18.32
N ALA A 298 8.63 -20.57 -18.11
CA ALA A 298 9.41 -21.73 -18.55
C ALA A 298 10.36 -22.28 -17.48
N GLU A 299 11.03 -21.43 -16.69
CA GLU A 299 12.16 -21.82 -15.85
C GLU A 299 11.98 -21.45 -14.37
N PRO A 300 12.36 -22.35 -13.44
CA PRO A 300 13.03 -23.66 -13.62
C PRO A 300 12.15 -24.72 -14.26
N PHE A 301 10.85 -24.56 -14.27
CA PHE A 301 9.86 -25.33 -15.04
C PHE A 301 8.58 -24.51 -15.20
N PRO A 302 7.78 -24.76 -16.25
CA PRO A 302 6.54 -24.02 -16.48
C PRO A 302 5.61 -24.08 -15.26
N GLY A 303 5.15 -22.90 -14.82
CA GLY A 303 4.28 -22.76 -13.69
C GLY A 303 4.98 -22.86 -12.31
N TRP A 304 6.30 -22.77 -12.23
CA TRP A 304 6.98 -22.65 -10.94
C TRP A 304 6.45 -21.44 -10.17
N LEU A 305 5.95 -21.69 -8.97
CA LEU A 305 5.38 -20.69 -8.08
C LEU A 305 5.57 -21.14 -6.62
N GLU A 306 5.81 -20.21 -5.70
CA GLU A 306 5.90 -20.49 -4.27
C GLU A 306 5.03 -19.53 -3.47
N GLY A 307 3.95 -20.08 -2.90
CA GLY A 307 2.96 -19.33 -2.12
C GLY A 307 1.75 -18.84 -2.94
N PHE A 308 0.73 -18.39 -2.24
CA PHE A 308 -0.47 -17.76 -2.79
C PHE A 308 -0.52 -16.34 -2.26
N ARG A 309 -0.10 -15.34 -3.04
CA ARG A 309 0.12 -14.00 -2.49
C ARG A 309 -0.45 -12.86 -3.30
N MET A 310 -0.66 -13.04 -4.61
CA MET A 310 -1.06 -11.95 -5.50
C MET A 310 -2.39 -12.25 -6.22
N ALA A 311 -2.37 -12.70 -7.46
CA ALA A 311 -3.60 -12.95 -8.23
C ALA A 311 -4.29 -14.27 -7.85
N GLU A 312 -3.55 -15.25 -7.33
CA GLU A 312 -4.06 -16.60 -7.09
C GLU A 312 -5.25 -16.67 -6.12
N PRO A 313 -5.26 -15.94 -4.98
CA PRO A 313 -6.44 -15.91 -4.11
C PRO A 313 -7.68 -15.35 -4.80
N ILE A 314 -7.52 -14.35 -5.68
CA ILE A 314 -8.61 -13.74 -6.46
C ILE A 314 -9.11 -14.73 -7.50
N ILE A 315 -8.21 -15.37 -8.24
CA ILE A 315 -8.51 -16.37 -9.26
C ILE A 315 -9.29 -17.54 -8.65
N LEU A 316 -8.85 -18.06 -7.50
CA LEU A 316 -9.54 -19.14 -6.80
C LEU A 316 -10.91 -18.71 -6.25
N ALA A 317 -11.00 -17.49 -5.69
CA ALA A 317 -12.25 -16.95 -5.19
C ALA A 317 -13.27 -16.77 -6.35
N TYR A 318 -12.80 -16.34 -7.52
CA TYR A 318 -13.58 -16.31 -8.74
C TYR A 318 -14.06 -17.70 -9.17
N GLY A 319 -13.14 -18.65 -9.33
CA GLY A 319 -13.47 -20.01 -9.74
C GLY A 319 -14.39 -20.75 -8.76
N ARG A 320 -14.33 -20.40 -7.47
CA ARG A 320 -15.22 -20.92 -6.41
C ARG A 320 -16.52 -20.13 -6.25
N ARG A 321 -16.71 -19.11 -7.06
CA ARG A 321 -17.86 -18.19 -6.98
C ARG A 321 -18.01 -17.51 -5.60
N VAL A 322 -16.91 -17.28 -4.93
CA VAL A 322 -16.84 -16.47 -3.70
C VAL A 322 -16.86 -14.99 -4.02
N LEU A 323 -16.22 -14.60 -5.16
CA LEU A 323 -16.28 -13.27 -5.74
C LEU A 323 -17.14 -13.31 -7.01
N GLU A 324 -18.37 -12.80 -6.92
CA GLU A 324 -19.27 -12.64 -8.06
C GLU A 324 -19.06 -11.29 -8.75
N ASP A 325 -18.60 -10.28 -7.99
CA ASP A 325 -18.20 -8.95 -8.45
C ASP A 325 -16.81 -8.61 -7.88
N PHE A 326 -16.06 -7.79 -8.57
CA PHE A 326 -14.76 -7.30 -8.11
C PHE A 326 -14.62 -5.82 -8.40
N SER A 327 -14.23 -5.03 -7.37
CA SER A 327 -13.98 -3.60 -7.57
C SER A 327 -12.69 -3.39 -8.36
N GLY A 328 -12.75 -2.55 -9.37
CA GLY A 328 -11.59 -2.21 -10.19
C GLY A 328 -12.01 -1.51 -11.48
N LEU A 329 -11.05 -0.93 -12.15
CA LEU A 329 -11.24 -0.36 -13.48
C LEU A 329 -11.02 -1.48 -14.50
N PRO A 330 -12.04 -1.93 -15.27
CA PRO A 330 -11.89 -3.08 -16.17
C PRO A 330 -10.80 -2.87 -17.22
N ASP A 331 -10.54 -1.63 -17.59
CA ASP A 331 -9.55 -1.25 -18.58
C ASP A 331 -8.21 -0.81 -17.97
N ALA A 332 -8.08 -0.80 -16.61
CA ALA A 332 -6.81 -0.54 -15.96
C ALA A 332 -5.76 -1.59 -16.34
N LEU A 333 -4.52 -1.14 -16.49
CA LEU A 333 -3.40 -2.03 -16.72
C LEU A 333 -3.02 -2.74 -15.43
N LEU A 334 -3.07 -4.07 -15.50
CA LEU A 334 -2.57 -4.94 -14.44
C LEU A 334 -1.19 -5.44 -14.88
N ASP A 335 -0.15 -4.89 -14.27
CA ASP A 335 1.21 -5.25 -14.66
C ASP A 335 1.67 -6.50 -13.91
N ILE A 336 1.62 -7.62 -14.61
CA ILE A 336 2.07 -8.94 -14.16
C ILE A 336 3.26 -9.37 -15.01
N ILE A 337 4.26 -10.00 -14.38
CA ILE A 337 5.43 -10.51 -15.10
C ILE A 337 5.78 -11.94 -14.62
N PRO A 338 6.13 -12.87 -15.51
CA PRO A 338 6.61 -14.20 -15.12
C PRO A 338 7.92 -14.13 -14.32
N ALA A 339 8.07 -14.98 -13.31
CA ALA A 339 9.22 -14.97 -12.40
C ALA A 339 10.57 -15.15 -13.10
N ASP A 340 10.64 -16.02 -14.10
CA ASP A 340 11.85 -16.25 -14.89
C ASP A 340 12.28 -15.02 -15.71
N TYR A 341 11.36 -14.20 -16.18
CA TYR A 341 11.66 -12.91 -16.82
C TYR A 341 12.29 -11.91 -15.84
N VAL A 342 11.81 -11.90 -14.60
CA VAL A 342 12.42 -11.08 -13.54
C VAL A 342 13.82 -11.58 -13.20
N VAL A 343 14.00 -12.90 -13.05
CA VAL A 343 15.32 -13.53 -12.80
C VAL A 343 16.30 -13.14 -13.89
N ASN A 344 15.91 -13.29 -15.17
CA ASN A 344 16.76 -12.98 -16.30
C ASN A 344 17.09 -11.47 -16.38
N THR A 345 16.12 -10.58 -16.07
CA THR A 345 16.39 -9.14 -15.93
C THR A 345 17.45 -8.86 -14.86
N VAL A 346 17.31 -9.48 -13.68
CA VAL A 346 18.27 -9.32 -12.57
C VAL A 346 19.67 -9.76 -12.98
N LEU A 347 19.80 -10.91 -13.65
CA LEU A 347 21.09 -11.41 -14.10
C LEU A 347 21.72 -10.58 -15.22
N ALA A 348 20.90 -10.11 -16.17
CA ALA A 348 21.36 -9.20 -17.22
C ALA A 348 21.86 -7.85 -16.66
N VAL A 349 21.14 -7.30 -15.68
CA VAL A 349 21.54 -6.08 -14.97
C VAL A 349 22.82 -6.34 -14.15
N ALA A 350 22.90 -7.49 -13.47
CA ALA A 350 24.06 -7.87 -12.68
C ALA A 350 25.35 -7.99 -13.53
N ALA A 351 25.24 -8.45 -14.78
CA ALA A 351 26.32 -8.51 -15.75
C ALA A 351 26.72 -7.15 -16.34
N ALA A 352 25.93 -6.08 -16.12
CA ALA A 352 26.12 -4.76 -16.72
C ALA A 352 26.17 -3.65 -15.64
N PRO A 353 27.19 -3.59 -14.77
CA PRO A 353 27.28 -2.59 -13.71
C PRO A 353 27.30 -1.17 -14.27
N PRO A 354 26.68 -0.19 -13.59
CA PRO A 354 26.90 1.21 -13.88
C PRO A 354 28.33 1.61 -13.46
N PRO A 355 28.83 2.79 -13.90
CA PRO A 355 30.09 3.33 -13.39
C PRO A 355 30.10 3.47 -11.86
N ARG A 356 31.30 3.46 -11.27
CA ARG A 356 31.47 3.69 -9.82
C ARG A 356 30.84 5.01 -9.38
N GLY A 357 30.08 4.97 -8.30
CA GLY A 357 29.38 6.14 -7.76
C GLY A 357 28.13 6.56 -8.55
N GLU A 358 27.73 5.77 -9.56
CA GLU A 358 26.48 5.98 -10.27
C GLU A 358 25.45 4.91 -9.89
N TYR A 359 24.17 5.27 -10.03
CA TYR A 359 23.08 4.32 -9.94
C TYR A 359 22.21 4.31 -11.19
N ARG A 360 21.57 3.18 -11.45
CA ARG A 360 20.56 3.03 -12.51
C ARG A 360 19.36 2.25 -11.99
N ILE A 361 18.19 2.60 -12.51
CA ILE A 361 16.91 1.97 -12.16
C ILE A 361 16.37 1.25 -13.39
N TYR A 362 15.81 0.05 -13.18
CA TYR A 362 15.29 -0.82 -14.21
C TYR A 362 13.92 -1.36 -13.79
N HIS A 363 12.90 -1.19 -14.59
CA HIS A 363 11.62 -1.86 -14.36
C HIS A 363 11.60 -3.23 -15.05
N ALA A 364 11.40 -4.29 -14.29
CA ALA A 364 11.02 -5.60 -14.80
C ALA A 364 9.49 -5.69 -14.80
N ALA A 365 8.87 -5.18 -15.87
CA ALA A 365 7.44 -4.94 -15.99
C ALA A 365 6.95 -5.21 -17.41
N SER A 366 5.71 -5.66 -17.56
CA SER A 366 5.15 -6.07 -18.84
C SER A 366 4.34 -4.96 -19.55
N GLY A 367 3.73 -4.06 -18.77
CA GLY A 367 2.66 -3.18 -19.24
C GLY A 367 3.01 -2.26 -20.41
N SER A 368 4.28 -1.87 -20.56
CA SER A 368 4.74 -1.05 -21.69
C SER A 368 4.99 -1.86 -22.98
N ARG A 369 5.25 -3.16 -22.87
CA ARG A 369 5.64 -4.04 -23.99
C ARG A 369 4.58 -5.07 -24.37
N ASN A 370 3.87 -5.59 -23.35
CA ASN A 370 2.81 -6.59 -23.48
C ASN A 370 1.68 -6.28 -22.48
N PRO A 371 0.86 -5.25 -22.75
CA PRO A 371 -0.12 -4.75 -21.80
C PRO A 371 -1.22 -5.78 -21.49
N LEU A 372 -1.42 -6.05 -20.21
CA LEU A 372 -2.53 -6.86 -19.70
C LEU A 372 -3.55 -5.95 -19.01
N ARG A 373 -4.82 -6.04 -19.40
CA ARG A 373 -5.92 -5.33 -18.73
C ARG A 373 -6.63 -6.26 -17.74
N LEU A 374 -7.17 -5.68 -16.66
CA LEU A 374 -7.92 -6.43 -15.65
C LEU A 374 -9.03 -7.27 -16.29
N ARG A 375 -9.77 -6.69 -17.24
CA ARG A 375 -10.79 -7.39 -18.03
C ARG A 375 -10.23 -8.63 -18.75
N ARG A 376 -9.04 -8.51 -19.36
CA ARG A 376 -8.42 -9.63 -20.06
C ARG A 376 -8.07 -10.78 -19.11
N MET A 377 -7.50 -10.48 -17.95
CA MET A 377 -7.23 -11.50 -16.92
C MET A 377 -8.50 -12.21 -16.49
N GLN A 378 -9.60 -11.48 -16.29
CA GLN A 378 -10.92 -12.05 -15.96
C GLN A 378 -11.45 -12.95 -17.09
N GLU A 379 -11.34 -12.49 -18.34
CA GLU A 379 -11.76 -13.25 -19.53
C GLU A 379 -10.98 -14.56 -19.67
N GLU A 380 -9.65 -14.53 -19.50
CA GLU A 380 -8.81 -15.74 -19.51
C GLU A 380 -9.20 -16.70 -18.37
N SER A 381 -9.43 -16.17 -17.17
CA SER A 381 -9.88 -16.96 -16.02
C SER A 381 -11.25 -17.58 -16.29
N LYS A 382 -12.20 -16.84 -16.88
CA LYS A 382 -13.51 -17.34 -17.26
C LYS A 382 -13.42 -18.47 -18.27
N VAL A 383 -12.67 -18.27 -19.37
CA VAL A 383 -12.45 -19.30 -20.41
C VAL A 383 -11.87 -20.56 -19.80
N TYR A 384 -10.92 -20.41 -18.87
CA TYR A 384 -10.31 -21.56 -18.20
C TYR A 384 -11.32 -22.32 -17.33
N PHE A 385 -12.07 -21.63 -16.45
CA PHE A 385 -13.03 -22.28 -15.55
C PHE A 385 -14.29 -22.77 -16.24
N GLU A 386 -14.63 -22.27 -17.42
CA GLU A 386 -15.67 -22.88 -18.28
C GLU A 386 -15.21 -24.21 -18.86
N LYS A 387 -13.91 -24.33 -19.19
CA LYS A 387 -13.32 -25.61 -19.64
C LYS A 387 -13.03 -26.56 -18.48
N HIS A 388 -12.61 -26.02 -17.34
CA HIS A 388 -12.14 -26.74 -16.16
C HIS A 388 -12.86 -26.26 -14.89
N PRO A 389 -14.19 -26.45 -14.77
CA PRO A 389 -14.93 -25.95 -13.63
C PRO A 389 -14.49 -26.61 -12.33
N LEU A 390 -14.35 -25.80 -11.28
CA LEU A 390 -14.14 -26.33 -9.93
C LEU A 390 -15.39 -27.07 -9.47
N ARG A 391 -15.22 -27.96 -8.48
CA ARG A 391 -16.33 -28.72 -7.90
C ARG A 391 -16.64 -28.22 -6.49
N ASP A 392 -17.94 -28.19 -6.18
CA ASP A 392 -18.40 -27.91 -4.82
C ASP A 392 -18.22 -29.15 -3.90
N ARG A 393 -18.61 -28.99 -2.64
CA ARG A 393 -18.56 -30.07 -1.62
C ARG A 393 -19.41 -31.30 -1.98
N TYR A 394 -20.32 -31.16 -2.94
CA TYR A 394 -21.18 -32.25 -3.43
C TYR A 394 -20.68 -32.85 -4.74
N GLY A 395 -19.52 -32.40 -5.23
CA GLY A 395 -18.93 -32.83 -6.49
C GLY A 395 -19.58 -32.22 -7.74
N GLN A 396 -20.49 -31.23 -7.58
CA GLN A 396 -21.12 -30.55 -8.71
C GLN A 396 -20.20 -29.47 -9.29
N ALA A 397 -20.25 -29.29 -10.61
CA ALA A 397 -19.47 -28.26 -11.29
C ALA A 397 -19.95 -26.85 -10.94
N ILE A 398 -19.04 -25.98 -10.48
CA ILE A 398 -19.30 -24.57 -10.22
C ILE A 398 -19.19 -23.82 -11.53
N GLY A 399 -20.28 -23.18 -11.99
CA GLY A 399 -20.24 -22.31 -13.18
C GLY A 399 -19.46 -21.03 -12.90
N ALA A 400 -18.58 -20.63 -13.81
CA ALA A 400 -17.83 -19.37 -13.71
C ALA A 400 -18.81 -18.17 -13.71
N PRO A 401 -18.68 -17.23 -12.75
CA PRO A 401 -19.55 -16.05 -12.73
C PRO A 401 -19.21 -15.06 -13.85
N ASN A 402 -20.17 -14.27 -14.26
CA ASN A 402 -19.89 -13.08 -15.08
C ASN A 402 -19.55 -11.93 -14.12
N TRP A 403 -18.27 -11.63 -13.96
CA TRP A 403 -17.88 -10.49 -13.14
C TRP A 403 -18.44 -9.19 -13.70
N THR A 404 -18.99 -8.39 -12.80
CA THR A 404 -19.17 -6.97 -13.02
C THR A 404 -18.09 -6.21 -12.21
N PHE A 405 -17.87 -4.96 -12.60
CA PHE A 405 -16.88 -4.10 -11.97
C PHE A 405 -17.58 -2.89 -11.33
N PRO A 406 -18.37 -3.10 -10.27
CA PRO A 406 -19.07 -2.00 -9.61
C PRO A 406 -18.06 -1.09 -8.91
N PRO A 407 -18.41 0.19 -8.72
CA PRO A 407 -17.64 1.06 -7.86
C PRO A 407 -17.46 0.43 -6.47
N ARG A 408 -16.27 0.55 -5.91
CA ARG A 408 -15.93 -0.09 -4.63
C ARG A 408 -16.90 0.25 -3.50
N GLN A 409 -17.33 1.52 -3.41
CA GLN A 409 -18.31 1.94 -2.40
C GLN A 409 -19.63 1.16 -2.50
N GLU A 410 -20.07 0.89 -3.71
CA GLU A 410 -21.28 0.10 -3.95
C GLU A 410 -21.08 -1.37 -3.55
N LEU A 411 -19.96 -1.97 -3.93
CA LEU A 411 -19.62 -3.35 -3.54
C LEU A 411 -19.52 -3.51 -2.02
N GLU A 412 -18.83 -2.59 -1.35
CA GLU A 412 -18.70 -2.60 0.10
C GLU A 412 -20.05 -2.32 0.81
N ALA A 413 -20.90 -1.45 0.25
CA ALA A 413 -22.21 -1.19 0.80
C ALA A 413 -23.13 -2.42 0.69
N LYS A 414 -23.13 -3.10 -0.47
CA LYS A 414 -23.83 -4.37 -0.70
C LYS A 414 -23.35 -5.46 0.28
N ALA A 415 -22.03 -5.62 0.43
CA ALA A 415 -21.44 -6.61 1.32
C ALA A 415 -21.75 -6.31 2.81
N ARG A 416 -21.70 -5.04 3.22
CA ARG A 416 -22.10 -4.62 4.59
C ARG A 416 -23.59 -4.84 4.84
N ALA A 417 -24.45 -4.56 3.86
CA ALA A 417 -25.89 -4.83 3.97
C ALA A 417 -26.16 -6.34 4.09
N ALA A 418 -25.53 -7.16 3.26
CA ALA A 418 -25.61 -8.62 3.33
C ALA A 418 -25.10 -9.15 4.66
N LYS A 419 -23.99 -8.62 5.19
CA LYS A 419 -23.46 -8.99 6.50
C LYS A 419 -24.47 -8.71 7.62
N ARG A 420 -25.10 -7.53 7.64
CA ARG A 420 -26.14 -7.19 8.64
C ARG A 420 -27.34 -8.13 8.58
N VAL A 421 -27.77 -8.51 7.37
CA VAL A 421 -28.88 -9.46 7.19
C VAL A 421 -28.51 -10.82 7.75
N VAL A 422 -27.30 -11.32 7.46
CA VAL A 422 -26.82 -12.61 7.97
C VAL A 422 -26.66 -12.56 9.50
N GLU A 423 -26.12 -11.48 10.07
CA GLU A 423 -26.02 -11.27 11.52
C GLU A 423 -27.41 -11.27 12.20
N ALA A 424 -28.40 -10.60 11.60
CA ALA A 424 -29.76 -10.61 12.11
C ALA A 424 -30.37 -12.01 12.04
N MET A 425 -30.14 -12.78 10.96
CA MET A 425 -30.59 -14.15 10.86
C MET A 425 -29.90 -15.07 11.87
N GLN A 426 -28.61 -14.93 12.09
CA GLN A 426 -27.87 -15.66 13.11
C GLN A 426 -28.44 -15.38 14.51
N TRP A 427 -28.70 -14.10 14.84
CA TRP A 427 -29.29 -13.67 16.09
C TRP A 427 -30.67 -14.32 16.35
N VAL A 428 -31.50 -14.44 15.28
CA VAL A 428 -32.79 -15.12 15.33
C VAL A 428 -32.62 -16.62 15.55
N VAL A 429 -31.73 -17.28 14.79
CA VAL A 429 -31.49 -18.72 14.87
C VAL A 429 -30.94 -19.15 16.24
N GLU A 430 -30.07 -18.34 16.84
CA GLU A 430 -29.51 -18.61 18.18
C GLU A 430 -30.54 -18.50 19.31
N ARG A 431 -31.65 -17.75 19.12
CA ARG A 431 -32.69 -17.52 20.13
C ARG A 431 -33.93 -18.38 20.03
N ILE A 432 -34.07 -19.11 18.93
CA ILE A 432 -35.21 -20.02 18.74
C ILE A 432 -34.75 -21.46 18.99
N PRO A 433 -35.17 -22.10 20.13
CA PRO A 433 -34.75 -23.46 20.47
C PRO A 433 -35.57 -24.49 19.66
N VAL A 434 -35.29 -24.62 18.35
CA VAL A 434 -35.92 -25.64 17.48
C VAL A 434 -34.87 -26.64 17.05
N THR A 435 -35.12 -27.92 17.35
CA THR A 435 -34.31 -29.05 16.84
C THR A 435 -34.40 -29.11 15.32
N GLY A 436 -33.26 -29.01 14.63
CA GLY A 436 -33.14 -29.04 13.16
C GLY A 436 -32.43 -27.80 12.52
N MET A 437 -32.11 -26.75 13.29
CA MET A 437 -31.51 -25.52 12.80
C MET A 437 -29.99 -25.56 12.61
N ALA A 438 -29.32 -26.64 12.97
CA ALA A 438 -27.86 -26.77 12.84
C ALA A 438 -27.38 -26.60 11.38
N GLY A 439 -28.17 -27.06 10.40
CA GLY A 439 -27.89 -26.85 8.97
C GLY A 439 -27.94 -25.38 8.56
N ILE A 440 -28.98 -24.67 9.01
CA ILE A 440 -29.18 -23.24 8.70
C ILE A 440 -28.08 -22.39 9.34
N SER A 441 -27.69 -22.68 10.58
CA SER A 441 -26.58 -22.03 11.26
C SER A 441 -25.24 -22.25 10.52
N SER A 442 -25.01 -23.47 10.02
CA SER A 442 -23.82 -23.79 9.20
C SER A 442 -23.79 -23.01 7.90
N ASP A 443 -24.90 -22.91 7.20
CA ASP A 443 -25.01 -22.20 5.90
C ASP A 443 -24.91 -20.66 6.09
N LEU A 444 -25.43 -20.13 7.20
CA LEU A 444 -25.26 -18.71 7.55
C LEU A 444 -23.79 -18.39 7.89
N ASN A 445 -23.11 -19.27 8.64
CA ASN A 445 -21.68 -19.12 8.95
C ASN A 445 -20.81 -19.23 7.69
N GLU A 446 -21.14 -20.11 6.75
CA GLU A 446 -20.43 -20.21 5.47
C GLU A 446 -20.65 -18.94 4.63
N THR A 447 -21.88 -18.44 4.59
CA THR A 447 -22.22 -17.20 3.88
C THR A 447 -21.50 -16.00 4.48
N MET A 448 -21.49 -15.89 5.83
CA MET A 448 -20.71 -14.86 6.53
C MET A 448 -19.23 -14.94 6.16
N GLY A 449 -18.64 -16.13 6.22
CA GLY A 449 -17.24 -16.36 5.84
C GLY A 449 -16.95 -16.03 4.37
N ARG A 450 -17.90 -16.18 3.45
CA ARG A 450 -17.75 -15.75 2.04
C ARG A 450 -17.75 -14.24 1.93
N ILE A 451 -18.69 -13.55 2.59
CA ILE A 451 -18.78 -12.08 2.58
C ILE A 451 -17.50 -11.47 3.18
N GLU A 452 -17.03 -11.97 4.32
CA GLU A 452 -15.82 -11.49 4.97
C GLU A 452 -14.56 -11.71 4.13
N ARG A 453 -14.43 -12.88 3.51
CA ARG A 453 -13.32 -13.15 2.57
C ARG A 453 -13.37 -12.24 1.35
N GLY A 454 -14.54 -12.02 0.76
CA GLY A 454 -14.73 -11.12 -0.37
C GLY A 454 -14.33 -9.67 -0.03
N LEU A 455 -14.76 -9.18 1.13
CA LEU A 455 -14.36 -7.84 1.62
C LEU A 455 -12.85 -7.75 1.85
N THR A 456 -12.25 -8.76 2.47
CA THR A 456 -10.80 -8.80 2.73
C THR A 456 -10.01 -8.79 1.41
N LEU A 457 -10.41 -9.61 0.42
CA LEU A 457 -9.75 -9.64 -0.89
C LEU A 457 -9.91 -8.29 -1.63
N SER A 458 -11.10 -7.70 -1.59
CA SER A 458 -11.33 -6.37 -2.16
C SER A 458 -10.48 -5.29 -1.47
N GLU A 459 -10.29 -5.38 -0.17
CA GLU A 459 -9.47 -4.45 0.59
C GLU A 459 -7.97 -4.59 0.31
N LEU A 460 -7.47 -5.80 0.18
CA LEU A 460 -6.04 -6.08 -0.05
C LEU A 460 -5.62 -5.82 -1.50
N TYR A 461 -6.43 -6.24 -2.45
CA TYR A 461 -6.05 -6.28 -3.86
C TYR A 461 -6.73 -5.21 -4.73
N GLY A 462 -7.85 -4.63 -4.29
CA GLY A 462 -8.56 -3.59 -5.04
C GLY A 462 -7.69 -2.36 -5.35
N VAL A 463 -6.68 -2.10 -4.50
CA VAL A 463 -5.71 -1.02 -4.74
C VAL A 463 -4.95 -1.23 -6.05
N TYR A 464 -4.51 -2.45 -6.32
CA TYR A 464 -3.72 -2.80 -7.50
C TYR A 464 -4.54 -2.80 -8.80
N THR A 465 -5.86 -2.99 -8.70
CA THR A 465 -6.79 -2.99 -9.82
C THR A 465 -7.40 -1.61 -10.13
N GLU A 466 -7.15 -0.63 -9.28
CA GLU A 466 -7.57 0.76 -9.47
C GLU A 466 -6.41 1.69 -9.86
N VAL A 467 -5.17 1.21 -9.78
CA VAL A 467 -3.98 1.94 -10.25
C VAL A 467 -3.85 1.73 -11.76
N ASP A 468 -4.06 2.80 -12.53
CA ASP A 468 -3.89 2.79 -13.99
C ASP A 468 -2.56 3.47 -14.35
N CYS A 469 -1.47 2.70 -14.27
CA CYS A 469 -0.13 3.20 -14.61
C CYS A 469 0.59 2.24 -15.56
N VAL A 470 1.52 2.80 -16.34
CA VAL A 470 2.45 2.08 -17.21
C VAL A 470 3.85 2.29 -16.68
N TYR A 471 4.57 1.23 -16.40
CA TYR A 471 5.97 1.31 -16.03
C TYR A 471 6.83 1.42 -17.28
N ASP A 472 7.60 2.50 -17.37
CA ASP A 472 8.59 2.72 -18.42
C ASP A 472 9.71 1.67 -18.29
N THR A 473 10.07 1.00 -19.37
CA THR A 473 11.09 -0.06 -19.39
C THR A 473 12.25 0.27 -20.31
N ARG A 474 12.48 1.55 -20.65
CA ARG A 474 13.51 1.97 -21.62
C ARG A 474 14.92 1.59 -21.18
N ASN A 475 15.26 1.70 -19.90
CA ASN A 475 16.56 1.26 -19.41
C ASN A 475 16.70 -0.26 -19.52
N THR A 476 15.68 -1.01 -19.09
CA THR A 476 15.64 -2.47 -19.23
C THR A 476 15.72 -2.88 -20.69
N GLN A 477 14.95 -2.25 -21.58
CA GLN A 477 15.01 -2.49 -23.02
C GLN A 477 16.40 -2.17 -23.60
N SER A 478 17.07 -1.12 -23.13
CA SER A 478 18.43 -0.79 -23.58
C SER A 478 19.46 -1.87 -23.20
N VAL A 479 19.22 -2.62 -22.14
CA VAL A 479 20.02 -3.81 -21.79
C VAL A 479 19.68 -4.95 -22.74
N TRP A 480 18.39 -5.24 -22.96
CA TRP A 480 17.91 -6.28 -23.88
C TRP A 480 18.46 -6.12 -25.29
N ASP A 481 18.43 -4.91 -25.84
CA ASP A 481 18.90 -4.60 -27.20
C ASP A 481 20.40 -4.85 -27.42
N ARG A 482 21.17 -5.01 -26.35
CA ARG A 482 22.59 -5.35 -26.37
C ARG A 482 22.86 -6.83 -26.23
N VAL A 483 21.89 -7.63 -25.76
CA VAL A 483 22.07 -9.07 -25.62
C VAL A 483 22.00 -9.75 -26.98
N PRO A 484 23.01 -10.55 -27.39
CA PRO A 484 22.97 -11.28 -28.65
C PRO A 484 21.82 -12.29 -28.72
N GLU A 485 21.27 -12.50 -29.91
CA GLU A 485 20.12 -13.39 -30.14
C GLU A 485 20.30 -14.79 -29.55
N ALA A 486 21.52 -15.33 -29.58
CA ALA A 486 21.82 -16.61 -28.97
C ALA A 486 21.60 -16.65 -27.47
N GLU A 487 21.99 -15.58 -26.75
CA GLU A 487 21.75 -15.47 -25.29
C GLU A 487 20.33 -15.03 -24.95
N GLN A 488 19.64 -14.28 -25.82
CA GLN A 488 18.23 -13.94 -25.63
C GLN A 488 17.34 -15.18 -25.46
N LYS A 489 17.72 -16.31 -26.06
CA LYS A 489 17.02 -17.61 -25.88
C LYS A 489 17.27 -18.22 -24.49
N THR A 490 18.48 -18.01 -23.96
CA THR A 490 18.85 -18.54 -22.62
C THR A 490 18.35 -17.62 -21.51
N PHE A 491 18.35 -16.30 -21.73
CA PHE A 491 17.93 -15.29 -20.76
C PHE A 491 16.83 -14.39 -21.34
N PRO A 492 15.63 -14.93 -21.67
CA PRO A 492 14.53 -14.10 -22.16
C PRO A 492 13.99 -13.17 -21.06
N PHE A 493 13.91 -11.86 -21.35
CA PHE A 493 13.30 -10.89 -20.42
C PHE A 493 12.56 -9.73 -21.12
N ASP A 494 12.36 -9.80 -22.45
CA ASP A 494 11.43 -8.89 -23.13
C ASP A 494 10.00 -9.46 -23.07
N PRO A 495 9.05 -8.79 -22.38
CA PRO A 495 7.68 -9.27 -22.28
C PRO A 495 6.93 -9.43 -23.62
N ALA A 496 7.42 -8.84 -24.69
CA ALA A 496 6.85 -9.02 -26.03
C ALA A 496 7.00 -10.45 -26.59
N LEU A 497 7.81 -11.31 -25.94
CA LEU A 497 8.10 -12.67 -26.41
C LEU A 497 7.03 -13.70 -26.02
N TYR A 498 6.10 -13.38 -25.12
CA TYR A 498 5.07 -14.35 -24.71
C TYR A 498 3.64 -13.85 -24.95
N ASP A 499 2.75 -14.81 -25.10
CA ASP A 499 1.31 -14.59 -25.26
C ASP A 499 0.57 -14.82 -23.94
N TRP A 500 -0.34 -13.91 -23.58
CA TRP A 500 -1.11 -14.00 -22.33
C TRP A 500 -2.06 -15.18 -22.31
N SER A 501 -2.70 -15.56 -23.44
CA SER A 501 -3.60 -16.72 -23.46
C SER A 501 -2.85 -18.00 -23.17
N HIS A 502 -1.69 -18.22 -23.83
CA HIS A 502 -0.82 -19.34 -23.51
C HIS A 502 -0.38 -19.34 -22.04
N TYR A 503 0.09 -18.19 -21.55
CA TYR A 503 0.52 -18.06 -20.16
C TYR A 503 -0.58 -18.42 -19.17
N PHE A 504 -1.79 -17.87 -19.32
CA PHE A 504 -2.90 -18.16 -18.43
C PHE A 504 -3.46 -19.57 -18.59
N GLN A 505 -3.74 -20.01 -19.83
CA GLN A 505 -4.46 -21.27 -20.08
C GLN A 505 -3.60 -22.51 -19.82
N ASP A 506 -2.31 -22.44 -20.19
CA ASP A 506 -1.46 -23.63 -20.21
C ASP A 506 -0.43 -23.68 -19.07
N VAL A 507 -0.10 -22.53 -18.44
CA VAL A 507 0.95 -22.43 -17.44
C VAL A 507 0.41 -22.01 -16.08
N HIS A 508 -0.14 -20.79 -15.96
CA HIS A 508 -0.46 -20.18 -14.67
C HIS A 508 -1.70 -20.79 -14.01
N LEU A 509 -2.85 -20.80 -14.69
CA LEU A 509 -4.10 -21.30 -14.10
C LEU A 509 -4.04 -22.81 -13.75
N PRO A 510 -3.47 -23.69 -14.59
CA PRO A 510 -3.24 -25.08 -14.18
C PRO A 510 -2.40 -25.21 -12.91
N THR A 511 -1.37 -24.36 -12.76
CA THR A 511 -0.53 -24.36 -11.57
C THR A 511 -1.28 -23.90 -10.32
N VAL A 512 -2.03 -22.79 -10.40
CA VAL A 512 -2.86 -22.27 -9.30
C VAL A 512 -3.83 -23.36 -8.81
N ILE A 513 -4.51 -24.03 -9.73
CA ILE A 513 -5.45 -25.13 -9.38
C ILE A 513 -4.73 -26.29 -8.72
N ARG A 514 -3.62 -26.76 -9.28
CA ARG A 514 -2.81 -27.84 -8.71
C ARG A 514 -2.31 -27.49 -7.30
N MET A 515 -1.78 -26.29 -7.08
CA MET A 515 -1.30 -25.83 -5.77
C MET A 515 -2.43 -25.70 -4.75
N ALA A 516 -3.60 -25.27 -5.17
CA ALA A 516 -4.80 -25.21 -4.34
C ALA A 516 -5.39 -26.58 -4.03
N ARG A 517 -4.89 -27.68 -4.63
CA ARG A 517 -5.45 -29.02 -4.54
C ARG A 517 -6.95 -29.05 -4.86
N ALA A 518 -7.33 -28.28 -5.88
CA ALA A 518 -8.72 -28.14 -6.29
C ALA A 518 -9.05 -29.13 -7.42
N GLU A 519 -10.23 -29.71 -7.39
CA GLU A 519 -10.73 -30.62 -8.44
C GLU A 519 -11.45 -29.83 -9.54
N THR A 520 -11.20 -30.20 -10.80
CA THR A 520 -11.77 -29.54 -12.00
C THR A 520 -12.45 -30.51 -12.97
N GLY A 521 -13.33 -30.02 -13.82
CA GLY A 521 -13.99 -30.76 -14.89
C GLY A 521 -14.31 -29.87 -16.13
N LEU A 522 -14.58 -30.44 -17.31
CA LEU A 522 -14.56 -29.76 -18.62
C LEU A 522 -15.86 -29.08 -19.08
N ARG A 523 -15.77 -27.82 -19.61
CA ARG A 523 -16.84 -27.11 -20.40
C ARG A 523 -16.28 -25.93 -21.27
N LYS A 524 -17.02 -25.47 -22.33
CA LYS A 524 -16.56 -24.46 -23.35
C LYS A 524 -17.42 -23.17 -23.45
N GLY A 525 -16.84 -21.98 -23.77
CA GLY A 525 -17.53 -20.68 -23.99
C GLY A 525 -16.70 -19.46 -24.47
N LYS A 526 -17.27 -18.27 -24.82
CA LYS A 526 -16.71 -17.14 -25.64
C LYS A 526 -16.60 -15.74 -24.96
N GLN A 527 -15.77 -14.80 -25.44
CA GLN A 527 -15.27 -13.52 -24.88
C GLN A 527 -15.76 -12.17 -25.48
N PRO A 528 -15.49 -10.99 -24.83
CA PRO A 528 -15.45 -9.63 -25.43
C PRO A 528 -14.34 -8.64 -24.98
N THR A 529 -14.25 -7.41 -25.58
CA THR A 529 -13.12 -6.47 -25.63
C THR A 529 -13.41 -5.01 -25.19
N GLY A 530 -12.37 -4.21 -24.81
CA GLY A 530 -12.23 -3.02 -24.04
C GLY A 530 -11.89 -1.63 -24.59
N SER A 531 -11.32 -0.65 -23.86
CA SER A 531 -10.59 0.59 -24.32
C SER A 531 -10.33 1.75 -23.30
N THR A 532 -9.49 2.76 -23.61
CA THR A 532 -8.51 3.59 -22.84
C THR A 532 -8.72 5.12 -22.77
N ALA A 533 -7.90 5.92 -21.93
CA ALA A 533 -7.28 7.27 -22.14
C ALA A 533 -6.65 8.05 -20.92
N PRO A 534 -5.97 9.28 -21.01
CA PRO A 534 -4.56 9.50 -20.67
C PRO A 534 -4.14 10.57 -19.60
N ALA A 535 -2.80 10.85 -19.36
CA ALA A 535 -2.07 11.21 -18.14
C ALA A 535 -1.27 12.55 -18.10
N GLU A 536 -1.48 13.57 -18.90
CA GLU A 536 -0.57 14.74 -19.02
C GLU A 536 -0.70 15.89 -17.98
N ALA A 537 -1.68 15.91 -17.11
CA ALA A 537 -2.03 17.08 -16.30
C ALA A 537 -1.24 17.31 -14.98
N ARG A 538 -0.39 16.36 -14.54
CA ARG A 538 0.23 16.40 -13.19
C ARG A 538 1.41 17.34 -13.00
N ASP A 539 2.18 17.65 -14.04
CA ASP A 539 3.50 18.29 -13.92
C ASP A 539 3.45 19.82 -13.64
N LEU A 540 2.44 20.50 -14.14
CA LEU A 540 2.38 21.97 -14.06
C LEU A 540 2.24 22.56 -12.64
N GLY A 541 1.58 21.84 -11.72
CA GLY A 541 1.40 22.30 -10.34
C GLY A 541 2.68 22.22 -9.51
N LEU A 542 3.43 21.12 -9.66
CA LEU A 542 4.73 20.95 -9.04
C LEU A 542 5.74 21.98 -9.51
N GLN A 543 5.68 22.35 -10.80
CA GLN A 543 6.54 23.42 -11.35
C GLN A 543 6.26 24.78 -10.71
N ALA A 544 4.98 25.12 -10.48
CA ALA A 544 4.60 26.37 -9.81
C ALA A 544 5.09 26.44 -8.35
N ILE A 545 5.01 25.32 -7.61
CA ILE A 545 5.52 25.20 -6.24
C ILE A 545 7.05 25.34 -6.23
N ARG A 546 7.75 24.59 -7.10
CA ARG A 546 9.22 24.62 -7.20
C ARG A 546 9.76 25.99 -7.59
N LYS A 547 9.05 26.73 -8.45
CA LYS A 547 9.45 28.09 -8.84
C LYS A 547 9.48 29.08 -7.67
N ARG A 548 8.74 28.79 -6.61
CA ARG A 548 8.66 29.62 -5.39
C ARG A 548 9.36 28.98 -4.18
N ALA A 549 10.11 27.91 -4.35
CA ALA A 549 10.81 27.22 -3.28
C ALA A 549 11.79 28.15 -2.53
N GLY A 550 11.86 27.97 -1.19
CA GLY A 550 12.67 28.80 -0.29
C GLY A 550 11.98 30.10 0.17
N ARG A 551 10.73 30.34 -0.19
CA ARG A 551 9.98 31.56 0.16
C ARG A 551 9.03 31.31 1.33
N ALA A 552 9.37 31.80 2.50
CA ALA A 552 8.52 31.74 3.71
C ALA A 552 7.31 32.73 3.69
N ASP A 553 7.29 33.67 2.77
CA ASP A 553 6.19 34.59 2.55
C ASP A 553 5.11 34.07 1.58
N VAL A 554 5.24 32.84 1.12
CA VAL A 554 4.25 32.12 0.30
C VAL A 554 3.40 31.22 1.17
N LEU A 555 2.08 31.32 1.02
CA LEU A 555 1.08 30.51 1.72
C LEU A 555 0.44 29.49 0.77
N ALA A 556 0.17 28.29 1.27
CA ALA A 556 -0.76 27.35 0.67
C ALA A 556 -1.95 27.19 1.62
N VAL A 557 -3.10 27.73 1.26
CA VAL A 557 -4.33 27.61 2.05
C VAL A 557 -5.20 26.48 1.48
N PHE A 558 -5.71 25.63 2.36
CA PHE A 558 -6.57 24.49 2.02
C PHE A 558 -7.90 24.60 2.74
N ASP A 559 -8.98 24.41 2.02
CA ASP A 559 -10.22 23.98 2.62
C ASP A 559 -10.14 22.52 3.05
N VAL A 560 -10.99 22.09 4.00
CA VAL A 560 -10.94 20.75 4.56
C VAL A 560 -12.08 19.89 4.04
N ASP A 561 -13.34 20.28 4.29
CA ASP A 561 -14.53 19.50 3.95
C ASP A 561 -14.81 19.52 2.44
N GLY A 562 -14.75 18.34 1.80
CA GLY A 562 -14.89 18.23 0.34
C GLY A 562 -13.56 18.38 -0.42
N THR A 563 -12.57 19.08 0.16
CA THR A 563 -11.27 19.38 -0.45
C THR A 563 -10.17 18.41 0.00
N LEU A 564 -9.83 18.39 1.30
CA LEU A 564 -8.87 17.43 1.86
C LEU A 564 -9.53 16.13 2.26
N VAL A 565 -10.77 16.20 2.77
CA VAL A 565 -11.52 15.07 3.29
C VAL A 565 -12.89 15.01 2.62
N GLU A 566 -13.28 13.85 2.12
CA GLU A 566 -14.62 13.63 1.53
C GLU A 566 -15.68 13.49 2.63
N THR A 567 -15.89 14.55 3.39
CA THR A 567 -16.86 14.62 4.50
C THR A 567 -17.59 15.95 4.53
N ASN A 568 -18.49 16.07 5.49
CA ASN A 568 -19.14 17.34 5.87
C ASN A 568 -19.40 17.41 7.37
N VAL A 569 -19.69 18.59 7.88
CA VAL A 569 -19.91 18.86 9.32
C VAL A 569 -21.04 18.02 9.93
N ILE A 570 -22.06 17.65 9.15
CA ILE A 570 -23.20 16.85 9.60
C ILE A 570 -22.77 15.42 9.91
N GLU A 571 -21.92 14.82 9.08
CA GLU A 571 -21.45 13.43 9.28
C GLU A 571 -20.64 13.30 10.58
N TYR A 572 -19.79 14.26 10.90
CA TYR A 572 -19.05 14.28 12.14
C TYR A 572 -19.99 14.35 13.36
N PHE A 573 -20.95 15.27 13.32
CA PHE A 573 -21.91 15.43 14.40
C PHE A 573 -22.74 14.15 14.62
N VAL A 574 -23.31 13.61 13.55
CA VAL A 574 -24.11 12.38 13.63
C VAL A 574 -23.28 11.23 14.19
N TRP A 575 -22.05 11.07 13.71
CA TRP A 575 -21.16 10.02 14.21
C TRP A 575 -20.84 10.20 15.70
N MET A 576 -20.48 11.40 16.15
CA MET A 576 -20.16 11.68 17.55
C MET A 576 -21.39 11.48 18.46
N ARG A 577 -22.57 11.96 18.04
CA ARG A 577 -23.80 11.79 18.80
C ARG A 577 -24.24 10.32 18.91
N LEU A 578 -24.20 9.58 17.83
CA LEU A 578 -24.51 8.13 17.86
C LEU A 578 -23.51 7.35 18.72
N LYS A 579 -22.27 7.80 18.80
CA LYS A 579 -21.24 7.18 19.64
C LYS A 579 -21.44 7.50 21.12
N ALA A 580 -21.87 8.72 21.45
CA ALA A 580 -22.09 9.19 22.79
C ALA A 580 -23.40 8.65 23.46
N GLN A 581 -24.38 8.23 22.64
CA GLN A 581 -25.71 7.87 23.12
C GLN A 581 -25.94 6.37 23.12
N PRO A 582 -26.74 5.84 24.11
CA PRO A 582 -27.23 4.45 24.09
C PRO A 582 -28.08 4.15 22.86
N LEU A 583 -27.99 2.92 22.33
CA LEU A 583 -28.74 2.46 21.14
C LEU A 583 -30.25 2.73 21.17
N LYS A 584 -30.86 2.71 22.37
CA LYS A 584 -32.28 2.99 22.56
C LYS A 584 -32.70 4.42 22.21
N GLU A 585 -31.78 5.39 22.25
CA GLU A 585 -32.02 6.81 21.98
C GLU A 585 -31.76 7.21 20.52
N TRP A 586 -31.16 6.31 19.73
CA TRP A 586 -30.89 6.55 18.31
C TRP A 586 -32.13 6.89 17.46
N PRO A 587 -33.30 6.18 17.62
CA PRO A 587 -34.49 6.50 16.82
C PRO A 587 -35.00 7.92 17.05
N ASP A 588 -35.02 8.39 18.30
CA ASP A 588 -35.48 9.73 18.65
C ASP A 588 -34.54 10.80 18.12
N PHE A 589 -33.24 10.60 18.28
CA PHE A 589 -32.20 11.49 17.74
C PHE A 589 -32.26 11.59 16.20
N LEU A 590 -32.29 10.45 15.50
CA LEU A 590 -32.37 10.42 14.03
C LEU A 590 -33.70 11.00 13.53
N GLY A 591 -34.82 10.77 14.27
CA GLY A 591 -36.10 11.39 13.96
C GLY A 591 -36.08 12.92 14.13
N GLY A 592 -35.35 13.44 15.12
CA GLY A 592 -35.09 14.88 15.28
C GLY A 592 -34.34 15.48 14.10
N LEU A 593 -33.21 14.83 13.72
CA LEU A 593 -32.41 15.27 12.56
C LEU A 593 -33.20 15.29 11.25
N LEU A 594 -34.01 14.26 11.01
CA LEU A 594 -34.85 14.20 9.80
C LEU A 594 -35.90 15.32 9.76
N ARG A 595 -36.37 15.77 10.93
CA ARG A 595 -37.34 16.86 11.06
C ARG A 595 -36.71 18.22 10.72
N GLU A 596 -35.46 18.48 11.14
CA GLU A 596 -34.71 19.69 10.89
C GLU A 596 -34.02 19.73 9.52
N ALA A 597 -33.77 18.59 8.90
CA ALA A 597 -33.03 18.48 7.64
C ALA A 597 -33.59 19.38 6.49
N PRO A 598 -34.92 19.51 6.28
CA PRO A 598 -35.44 20.41 5.24
C PRO A 598 -35.10 21.88 5.51
N ARG A 599 -35.10 22.32 6.77
CA ARG A 599 -34.73 23.67 7.19
C ARG A 599 -33.25 23.93 6.93
N TRP A 600 -32.37 22.99 7.29
CA TRP A 600 -30.94 23.11 7.07
C TRP A 600 -30.59 23.14 5.59
N LEU A 601 -31.23 22.28 4.76
CA LEU A 601 -31.06 22.31 3.30
C LEU A 601 -31.49 23.66 2.67
N GLN A 602 -32.53 24.27 3.20
CA GLN A 602 -32.98 25.62 2.75
C GLN A 602 -31.97 26.68 3.15
N LEU A 603 -31.45 26.65 4.39
CA LEU A 603 -30.41 27.57 4.87
C LEU A 603 -29.11 27.41 4.09
N GLU A 604 -28.65 26.18 3.84
CA GLU A 604 -27.43 25.91 3.08
C GLU A 604 -27.50 26.46 1.65
N ARG A 605 -28.65 26.34 1.00
CA ARG A 605 -28.88 26.92 -0.35
C ARG A 605 -28.82 28.44 -0.34
N ARG A 606 -29.14 29.05 0.79
CA ARG A 606 -29.18 30.52 0.94
C ARG A 606 -27.83 31.06 1.41
N SER A 607 -27.27 30.50 2.45
CA SER A 607 -26.02 30.91 3.06
C SER A 607 -25.39 29.78 3.88
N ARG A 608 -24.17 29.38 3.51
CA ARG A 608 -23.39 28.38 4.24
C ARG A 608 -23.14 28.79 5.70
N ALA A 609 -22.91 30.09 5.95
CA ALA A 609 -22.70 30.64 7.29
C ALA A 609 -23.97 30.58 8.15
N GLU A 610 -25.15 30.83 7.57
CA GLU A 610 -26.42 30.70 8.28
C GLU A 610 -26.74 29.25 8.63
N PHE A 611 -26.48 28.33 7.69
CA PHE A 611 -26.58 26.90 7.93
C PHE A 611 -25.68 26.48 9.09
N GLN A 612 -24.39 26.83 9.07
CA GLN A 612 -23.43 26.44 10.11
C GLN A 612 -23.86 26.97 11.50
N ARG A 613 -24.26 28.25 11.61
CA ARG A 613 -24.76 28.81 12.87
C ARG A 613 -25.99 28.07 13.39
N SER A 614 -26.93 27.72 12.50
CA SER A 614 -28.14 27.00 12.89
C SER A 614 -27.82 25.56 13.31
N PHE A 615 -26.91 24.90 12.58
CA PHE A 615 -26.54 23.52 12.80
C PHE A 615 -25.71 23.35 14.08
N TYR A 616 -24.78 24.28 14.37
CA TYR A 616 -23.93 24.17 15.56
C TYR A 616 -24.67 24.36 16.89
N ARG A 617 -25.89 24.88 16.89
CA ARG A 617 -26.77 24.85 18.07
C ARG A 617 -27.15 23.46 18.57
N GLU A 618 -27.05 22.44 17.67
CA GLU A 618 -27.23 21.02 18.07
C GLU A 618 -26.15 20.52 19.05
N TYR A 619 -25.09 21.29 19.26
CA TYR A 619 -24.02 20.97 20.24
C TYR A 619 -24.32 21.57 21.62
N GLU A 620 -25.38 22.39 21.79
CA GLU A 620 -25.76 22.99 23.07
C GLU A 620 -25.96 21.92 24.16
N GLY A 621 -25.37 22.16 25.33
CA GLY A 621 -25.47 21.28 26.48
C GLY A 621 -24.51 20.09 26.50
N LEU A 622 -23.64 19.93 25.48
CA LEU A 622 -22.66 18.86 25.47
C LEU A 622 -21.38 19.29 26.20
N GLU A 623 -20.72 18.36 26.89
CA GLU A 623 -19.41 18.59 27.51
C GLU A 623 -18.30 18.75 26.47
N TYR A 624 -17.50 19.81 26.55
CA TYR A 624 -16.47 20.13 25.60
C TYR A 624 -15.35 19.06 25.56
N GLU A 625 -14.93 18.57 26.73
CA GLU A 625 -13.88 17.53 26.80
C GLU A 625 -14.35 16.20 26.20
N ASP A 626 -15.62 15.84 26.38
CA ASP A 626 -16.22 14.67 25.75
C ASP A 626 -16.23 14.83 24.22
N MET A 627 -16.59 16.02 23.73
CA MET A 627 -16.56 16.31 22.29
C MET A 627 -15.15 16.28 21.72
N LYS A 628 -14.14 16.78 22.43
CA LYS A 628 -12.74 16.64 22.04
C LYS A 628 -12.30 15.17 21.95
N GLN A 629 -12.69 14.36 22.92
CA GLN A 629 -12.38 12.94 22.91
C GLN A 629 -13.05 12.24 21.71
N LEU A 630 -14.34 12.51 21.49
CA LEU A 630 -15.08 11.97 20.34
C LEU A 630 -14.54 12.47 19.00
N GLY A 631 -14.08 13.72 18.93
CA GLY A 631 -13.40 14.26 17.75
C GLY A 631 -12.11 13.50 17.40
N ARG A 632 -11.31 13.14 18.41
CA ARG A 632 -10.12 12.26 18.20
C ARG A 632 -10.50 10.86 17.73
N GLU A 633 -11.59 10.29 18.26
CA GLU A 633 -12.10 9.01 17.77
C GLU A 633 -12.66 9.13 16.35
N ALA A 634 -13.36 10.24 16.03
CA ALA A 634 -13.86 10.54 14.69
C ALA A 634 -12.73 10.69 13.68
N MET A 635 -11.56 11.21 14.12
CA MET A 635 -10.37 11.25 13.30
C MET A 635 -10.05 9.89 12.66
N ASN A 636 -10.02 8.82 13.45
CA ASN A 636 -9.78 7.45 12.95
C ASN A 636 -10.97 6.84 12.21
N ALA A 637 -12.20 7.10 12.69
CA ALA A 637 -13.38 6.43 12.18
C ALA A 637 -13.96 7.09 10.92
N VAL A 638 -13.78 8.41 10.76
CA VAL A 638 -14.37 9.22 9.70
C VAL A 638 -13.31 9.90 8.86
N THR A 639 -12.51 10.83 9.44
CA THR A 639 -11.60 11.72 8.71
C THR A 639 -10.61 10.92 7.86
N LEU A 640 -9.88 10.02 8.47
CA LEU A 640 -8.78 9.30 7.82
C LEU A 640 -9.22 8.23 6.83
N ARG A 641 -10.48 7.82 6.91
CA ARG A 641 -11.08 6.96 5.89
C ARG A 641 -11.39 7.69 4.60
N ARG A 642 -11.44 9.01 4.65
CA ARG A 642 -11.89 9.87 3.56
C ARG A 642 -10.91 11.00 3.23
N LEU A 643 -9.69 10.95 3.77
CA LEU A 643 -8.61 11.87 3.49
C LEU A 643 -7.99 11.58 2.11
N TYR A 644 -7.95 12.56 1.22
CA TYR A 644 -7.33 12.42 -0.09
C TYR A 644 -5.80 12.35 0.02
N PRO A 645 -5.14 11.28 -0.45
CA PRO A 645 -3.67 11.17 -0.42
C PRO A 645 -2.97 12.25 -1.21
N GLU A 646 -3.59 12.68 -2.31
CA GLU A 646 -3.09 13.78 -3.12
C GLU A 646 -3.04 15.08 -2.32
N GLY A 647 -4.01 15.31 -1.43
CA GLY A 647 -4.04 16.46 -0.53
C GLY A 647 -2.88 16.45 0.47
N VAL A 648 -2.66 15.31 1.13
CA VAL A 648 -1.52 15.12 2.05
C VAL A 648 -0.20 15.34 1.33
N ARG A 649 -0.07 14.79 0.12
CA ARG A 649 1.12 14.96 -0.72
C ARG A 649 1.34 16.42 -1.08
N ARG A 650 0.28 17.14 -1.48
CA ARG A 650 0.32 18.55 -1.84
C ARG A 650 0.73 19.44 -0.65
N ILE A 651 0.22 19.18 0.54
CA ILE A 651 0.64 19.85 1.78
C ILE A 651 2.15 19.67 2.00
N ARG A 652 2.66 18.44 1.86
CA ARG A 652 4.09 18.17 2.00
C ARG A 652 4.94 18.84 0.94
N GLU A 653 4.49 18.89 -0.30
CA GLU A 653 5.18 19.60 -1.39
C GLU A 653 5.37 21.10 -1.03
N HIS A 654 4.35 21.73 -0.46
CA HIS A 654 4.45 23.13 -0.02
C HIS A 654 5.39 23.28 1.18
N ARG A 655 5.26 22.46 2.20
CA ARG A 655 6.14 22.51 3.38
C ARG A 655 7.62 22.31 2.99
N ASN A 656 7.90 21.37 2.09
CA ASN A 656 9.25 21.12 1.59
C ASN A 656 9.79 22.25 0.72
N ALA A 657 8.91 22.98 0.05
CA ALA A 657 9.28 24.19 -0.65
C ALA A 657 9.51 25.39 0.29
N GLY A 658 9.34 25.23 1.60
CA GLY A 658 9.47 26.28 2.62
C GLY A 658 8.26 27.22 2.69
N HIS A 659 7.13 26.85 2.07
CA HIS A 659 5.89 27.62 2.15
C HIS A 659 5.18 27.36 3.48
N ARG A 660 4.47 28.35 3.99
CA ARG A 660 3.50 28.14 5.07
C ARG A 660 2.29 27.39 4.56
N VAL A 661 1.67 26.57 5.41
CA VAL A 661 0.44 25.84 5.08
C VAL A 661 -0.60 26.12 6.14
N LEU A 662 -1.81 26.52 5.70
CA LEU A 662 -2.94 26.82 6.55
C LEU A 662 -4.17 26.00 6.13
N LEU A 663 -4.80 25.34 7.07
CA LEU A 663 -6.16 24.82 6.90
C LEU A 663 -7.13 25.92 7.30
N LEU A 664 -7.99 26.34 6.39
CA LEU A 664 -9.00 27.38 6.64
C LEU A 664 -10.39 26.80 6.41
N THR A 665 -11.12 26.49 7.49
CA THR A 665 -12.35 25.72 7.42
C THR A 665 -13.42 26.19 8.36
N GLY A 666 -14.68 25.99 7.99
CA GLY A 666 -15.83 26.21 8.88
C GLY A 666 -16.11 25.02 9.80
N ALA A 667 -15.33 23.94 9.76
CA ALA A 667 -15.47 22.81 10.69
C ALA A 667 -15.04 23.20 12.12
N LEU A 668 -15.56 22.47 13.12
CA LEU A 668 -15.21 22.72 14.52
C LEU A 668 -13.80 22.26 14.87
N ASP A 669 -13.15 23.00 15.77
CA ASP A 669 -11.84 22.69 16.34
C ASP A 669 -11.72 21.26 16.82
N VAL A 670 -12.69 20.74 17.56
CA VAL A 670 -12.73 19.36 18.08
C VAL A 670 -12.57 18.29 16.98
N VAL A 671 -12.89 18.62 15.72
CA VAL A 671 -12.82 17.73 14.57
C VAL A 671 -11.54 17.94 13.76
N VAL A 672 -11.19 19.20 13.52
CA VAL A 672 -10.12 19.53 12.56
C VAL A 672 -8.74 19.69 13.21
N GLN A 673 -8.68 20.07 14.49
CA GLN A 673 -7.41 20.22 15.21
C GLN A 673 -6.56 18.94 15.21
N PRO A 674 -7.12 17.72 15.45
CA PRO A 674 -6.35 16.48 15.35
C PRO A 674 -5.79 16.23 13.94
N LEU A 675 -6.46 16.69 12.88
CA LEU A 675 -5.97 16.58 11.51
C LEU A 675 -4.82 17.56 11.26
N ALA A 676 -4.94 18.80 11.73
CA ALA A 676 -3.89 19.83 11.59
C ALA A 676 -2.61 19.41 12.31
N GLU A 677 -2.74 18.87 13.53
CA GLU A 677 -1.64 18.32 14.32
C GLU A 677 -0.95 17.18 13.59
N LEU A 678 -1.73 16.25 13.01
CA LEU A 678 -1.20 15.12 12.23
C LEU A 678 -0.43 15.57 10.98
N LEU A 679 -0.94 16.59 10.28
CA LEU A 679 -0.31 17.12 9.07
C LEU A 679 0.78 18.15 9.39
N GLU A 680 0.97 18.49 10.67
CA GLU A 680 1.90 19.51 11.16
C GLU A 680 1.72 20.85 10.45
N VAL A 681 0.47 21.35 10.40
CA VAL A 681 0.10 22.59 9.72
C VAL A 681 -0.72 23.50 10.62
N GLU A 682 -0.74 24.80 10.30
CA GLU A 682 -1.59 25.76 10.99
C GLU A 682 -3.06 25.55 10.61
N VAL A 683 -3.98 25.88 11.52
CA VAL A 683 -5.42 25.77 11.27
C VAL A 683 -6.15 27.01 11.81
N ASP A 684 -7.09 27.51 11.02
CA ASP A 684 -8.08 28.50 11.41
C ASP A 684 -9.46 27.86 11.15
N CYS A 685 -10.23 27.67 12.23
CA CYS A 685 -11.45 26.87 12.22
C CYS A 685 -12.53 27.49 13.12
N ALA A 686 -13.72 26.91 13.12
CA ALA A 686 -14.81 27.34 13.97
C ALA A 686 -14.62 26.88 15.42
N HIS A 687 -14.89 27.78 16.37
CA HIS A 687 -14.91 27.53 17.81
C HIS A 687 -16.28 27.79 18.39
N LEU A 688 -16.77 26.87 19.21
CA LEU A 688 -17.99 27.08 19.98
C LEU A 688 -17.66 27.71 21.34
N LEU A 689 -18.50 28.62 21.78
CA LEU A 689 -18.43 29.21 23.11
C LEU A 689 -18.62 28.12 24.18
N VAL A 690 -17.68 28.07 25.12
CA VAL A 690 -17.69 27.16 26.25
C VAL A 690 -17.96 27.94 27.55
N LYS A 691 -18.95 27.50 28.30
CA LYS A 691 -19.26 28.07 29.64
C LYS A 691 -19.30 26.93 30.66
N ASP A 692 -18.45 27.04 31.68
CA ASP A 692 -18.34 26.03 32.74
C ASP A 692 -18.09 24.60 32.22
N GLY A 693 -17.32 24.47 31.11
CA GLY A 693 -17.03 23.17 30.46
C GLY A 693 -18.11 22.69 29.49
N ILE A 694 -19.23 23.38 29.36
CA ILE A 694 -20.38 23.03 28.53
C ILE A 694 -20.42 23.90 27.29
N LEU A 695 -20.67 23.31 26.13
CA LEU A 695 -20.87 24.02 24.86
C LEU A 695 -22.24 24.77 24.90
N THR A 696 -22.19 26.02 24.45
CA THR A 696 -23.43 26.86 24.39
C THR A 696 -24.18 26.68 23.06
N GLY A 697 -23.56 26.06 22.05
CA GLY A 697 -24.08 25.99 20.69
C GLY A 697 -23.87 27.26 19.86
N ASP A 698 -23.39 28.34 20.46
CA ASP A 698 -23.06 29.58 19.76
C ASP A 698 -21.56 29.61 19.38
N LEU A 699 -21.25 30.20 18.23
CA LEU A 699 -19.88 30.37 17.75
C LEU A 699 -19.20 31.59 18.42
N GLU A 700 -17.90 31.47 18.73
CA GLU A 700 -17.07 32.57 19.23
C GLU A 700 -16.89 33.68 18.20
N ALA A 701 -16.80 33.28 16.90
CA ALA A 701 -16.64 34.20 15.77
C ALA A 701 -17.51 33.74 14.58
N PRO A 702 -17.74 34.57 13.57
CA PRO A 702 -18.39 34.12 12.34
C PRO A 702 -17.64 32.97 11.70
N PRO A 703 -18.37 31.90 11.25
CA PRO A 703 -17.72 30.75 10.66
C PRO A 703 -16.96 31.11 9.36
N ALA A 704 -15.84 30.45 9.11
CA ALA A 704 -15.03 30.64 7.90
C ALA A 704 -15.78 30.11 6.65
N ALA A 705 -16.76 30.85 6.16
CA ALA A 705 -17.56 30.51 4.99
C ALA A 705 -17.90 31.75 4.16
N GLY A 706 -17.89 31.66 2.85
CA GLY A 706 -18.20 32.78 1.94
C GLY A 706 -17.23 33.94 2.11
N GLU A 707 -17.74 35.16 2.15
CA GLU A 707 -16.93 36.38 2.26
C GLU A 707 -16.05 36.43 3.51
N ALA A 708 -16.51 35.87 4.63
CA ALA A 708 -15.71 35.83 5.86
C ALA A 708 -14.39 35.06 5.66
N ARG A 709 -14.35 34.04 4.77
CA ARG A 709 -13.15 33.27 4.46
C ARG A 709 -12.08 34.11 3.75
N GLY A 710 -12.50 35.03 2.87
CA GLY A 710 -11.59 35.98 2.24
C GLY A 710 -10.99 36.95 3.27
N THR A 711 -11.82 37.52 4.14
CA THR A 711 -11.38 38.45 5.19
C THR A 711 -10.39 37.79 6.16
N LEU A 712 -10.69 36.56 6.62
CA LEU A 712 -9.79 35.83 7.50
C LEU A 712 -8.43 35.56 6.84
N LEU A 713 -8.43 35.20 5.54
CA LEU A 713 -7.20 34.99 4.78
C LEU A 713 -6.38 36.29 4.65
N GLU A 714 -7.03 37.46 4.37
CA GLU A 714 -6.35 38.76 4.30
C GLU A 714 -5.75 39.14 5.65
N GLU A 715 -6.50 38.97 6.74
CA GLU A 715 -6.00 39.22 8.09
C GLU A 715 -4.83 38.30 8.47
N TYR A 716 -4.91 37.01 8.13
CA TYR A 716 -3.82 36.08 8.35
C TYR A 716 -2.59 36.49 7.55
N ALA A 717 -2.75 36.82 6.27
CA ALA A 717 -1.68 37.25 5.39
C ALA A 717 -0.99 38.53 5.88
N SER A 718 -1.78 39.52 6.30
CA SER A 718 -1.26 40.77 6.85
C SER A 718 -0.44 40.56 8.13
N ARG A 719 -0.96 39.77 9.07
CA ARG A 719 -0.27 39.48 10.34
C ARG A 719 1.04 38.68 10.15
N ASN A 720 1.14 37.87 9.11
CA ASN A 720 2.26 36.97 8.86
C ASN A 720 3.19 37.41 7.72
N GLY A 721 2.95 38.58 7.10
CA GLY A 721 3.76 39.07 5.99
C GLY A 721 3.71 38.21 4.72
N ILE A 722 2.53 37.66 4.42
CA ILE A 722 2.32 36.71 3.30
C ILE A 722 2.07 37.48 1.99
N ALA A 723 2.74 37.05 0.92
CA ALA A 723 2.50 37.53 -0.45
C ALA A 723 1.37 36.73 -1.12
N LEU A 724 0.10 37.18 -0.96
CA LEU A 724 -1.05 36.46 -1.52
C LEU A 724 -0.97 36.26 -3.05
N ALA A 725 -0.41 37.26 -3.78
CA ALA A 725 -0.22 37.14 -5.24
C ALA A 725 0.71 36.00 -5.67
N ASP A 726 1.56 35.52 -4.77
CA ASP A 726 2.44 34.35 -5.00
C ASP A 726 1.95 33.08 -4.30
N SER A 727 0.84 33.18 -3.58
CA SER A 727 0.28 32.10 -2.76
C SER A 727 -0.70 31.20 -3.53
N PHE A 728 -1.10 30.10 -2.89
CA PHE A 728 -1.94 29.05 -3.45
C PHE A 728 -3.20 28.87 -2.60
N ALA A 729 -4.34 28.57 -3.24
CA ALA A 729 -5.57 28.17 -2.56
C ALA A 729 -6.16 26.91 -3.19
N TYR A 730 -6.63 25.99 -2.35
CA TYR A 730 -7.20 24.71 -2.74
C TYR A 730 -8.60 24.57 -2.17
N ALA A 731 -9.62 24.42 -3.01
CA ALA A 731 -11.02 24.32 -2.61
C ALA A 731 -11.89 23.57 -3.62
N ASP A 732 -13.06 23.08 -3.18
CA ASP A 732 -13.99 22.28 -3.97
C ASP A 732 -15.32 22.99 -4.28
N SER A 733 -15.66 24.05 -3.58
CA SER A 733 -16.98 24.66 -3.66
C SER A 733 -16.99 26.16 -3.98
N LEU A 734 -18.12 26.65 -4.52
CA LEU A 734 -18.28 28.07 -4.81
C LEU A 734 -18.23 28.95 -3.55
N SER A 735 -18.49 28.40 -2.37
CA SER A 735 -18.39 29.14 -1.09
C SER A 735 -16.98 29.63 -0.79
N ASP A 736 -15.97 29.05 -1.45
CA ASP A 736 -14.54 29.33 -1.25
C ASP A 736 -14.00 30.35 -2.26
N LEU A 737 -14.85 30.80 -3.18
CA LEU A 737 -14.49 31.74 -4.22
C LEU A 737 -13.76 32.99 -3.69
N PRO A 738 -14.22 33.65 -2.57
CA PRO A 738 -13.53 34.84 -2.03
C PRO A 738 -12.07 34.53 -1.63
N MET A 739 -11.79 33.38 -1.06
CA MET A 739 -10.44 32.95 -0.71
C MET A 739 -9.60 32.65 -1.97
N MET A 740 -10.20 32.02 -2.97
CA MET A 740 -9.50 31.63 -4.20
C MET A 740 -9.15 32.85 -5.07
N GLU A 741 -9.96 33.93 -5.02
CA GLU A 741 -9.72 35.18 -5.78
C GLU A 741 -8.56 36.00 -5.23
N LEU A 742 -8.20 35.83 -3.98
CA LEU A 742 -7.13 36.57 -3.32
C LEU A 742 -5.72 36.06 -3.66
N VAL A 743 -5.61 34.84 -4.12
CA VAL A 743 -4.31 34.23 -4.35
C VAL A 743 -3.92 34.18 -5.83
N GLY A 744 -2.61 34.20 -6.09
CA GLY A 744 -2.12 34.17 -7.47
C GLY A 744 -2.21 32.81 -8.14
N THR A 745 -2.44 31.71 -7.38
CA THR A 745 -2.56 30.34 -7.93
C THR A 745 -3.72 29.59 -7.27
N PRO A 746 -4.96 29.87 -7.66
CA PRO A 746 -6.12 29.09 -7.23
C PRO A 746 -6.18 27.74 -7.97
N VAL A 747 -6.50 26.68 -7.20
CA VAL A 747 -6.63 25.31 -7.71
C VAL A 747 -7.97 24.74 -7.23
N ALA A 748 -8.86 24.43 -8.15
CA ALA A 748 -10.14 23.83 -7.84
C ALA A 748 -9.99 22.30 -7.74
N ILE A 749 -10.27 21.74 -6.56
CA ILE A 749 -10.15 20.31 -6.27
C ILE A 749 -11.53 19.68 -6.30
N ASN A 750 -11.74 18.66 -7.16
CA ASN A 750 -13.03 17.97 -7.29
C ASN A 750 -14.24 18.95 -7.33
N PRO A 751 -14.16 20.08 -8.05
CA PRO A 751 -15.06 21.19 -7.86
C PRO A 751 -16.54 20.83 -8.14
N ASP A 752 -17.45 21.46 -7.39
CA ASP A 752 -18.86 21.45 -7.70
C ASP A 752 -19.14 22.06 -9.09
N ALA A 753 -20.34 21.88 -9.61
CA ALA A 753 -20.69 22.38 -10.96
C ALA A 753 -20.53 23.90 -11.12
N ARG A 754 -20.72 24.66 -10.04
CA ARG A 754 -20.65 26.12 -10.03
C ARG A 754 -19.21 26.60 -10.01
N LEU A 755 -18.38 26.06 -9.11
CA LEU A 755 -16.94 26.38 -9.07
C LEU A 755 -16.23 25.88 -10.33
N SER A 756 -16.64 24.72 -10.88
CA SER A 756 -16.10 24.21 -12.13
C SER A 756 -16.33 25.17 -13.30
N ALA A 757 -17.51 25.78 -13.38
CA ALA A 757 -17.83 26.78 -14.40
C ALA A 757 -16.96 28.05 -14.23
N VAL A 758 -16.80 28.56 -13.00
CA VAL A 758 -15.94 29.73 -12.71
C VAL A 758 -14.48 29.42 -13.04
N ALA A 759 -13.98 28.27 -12.63
CA ALA A 759 -12.62 27.85 -12.90
C ALA A 759 -12.33 27.78 -14.40
N GLY A 760 -13.28 27.22 -15.18
CA GLY A 760 -13.19 27.19 -16.66
C GLY A 760 -13.19 28.58 -17.28
N GLN A 761 -14.04 29.51 -16.83
CA GLN A 761 -14.07 30.90 -17.33
C GLN A 761 -12.79 31.69 -17.02
N ARG A 762 -12.20 31.45 -15.85
CA ARG A 762 -11.01 32.19 -15.38
C ARG A 762 -9.69 31.49 -15.73
N GLY A 763 -9.73 30.33 -16.38
CA GLY A 763 -8.54 29.53 -16.72
C GLY A 763 -7.83 28.97 -15.48
N TRP A 764 -8.56 28.79 -14.37
CA TRP A 764 -8.02 28.21 -13.17
C TRP A 764 -7.75 26.74 -13.32
N ARG A 765 -6.77 26.24 -12.61
CA ARG A 765 -6.43 24.84 -12.59
C ARG A 765 -7.52 24.04 -11.89
N VAL A 766 -7.91 22.93 -12.51
CA VAL A 766 -8.82 21.95 -11.92
C VAL A 766 -8.05 20.64 -11.75
N GLU A 767 -8.06 20.11 -10.53
CA GLU A 767 -7.48 18.80 -10.21
C GLU A 767 -8.57 17.84 -9.75
N ARG A 768 -8.41 16.56 -10.11
CA ARG A 768 -9.25 15.47 -9.63
C ARG A 768 -8.43 14.62 -8.67
N TRP A 769 -8.75 14.74 -7.38
CA TRP A 769 -8.22 13.89 -6.34
C TRP A 769 -9.15 12.70 -6.13
N THR A 770 -8.59 11.53 -5.93
CA THR A 770 -9.36 10.29 -5.84
C THR A 770 -9.16 9.65 -4.49
N MET A 771 -10.27 9.21 -3.90
CA MET A 771 -10.18 8.40 -2.69
C MET A 771 -9.49 7.08 -2.99
N PRO A 772 -8.51 6.69 -2.17
CA PRO A 772 -7.94 5.36 -2.30
C PRO A 772 -8.96 4.31 -1.88
N PRO A 773 -8.85 3.12 -2.44
CA PRO A 773 -9.71 2.02 -2.06
C PRO A 773 -9.41 1.58 -0.61
N GLY A 774 -10.42 1.40 0.21
CA GLY A 774 -10.36 0.86 1.57
C GLY A 774 -10.62 1.83 2.72
N ASN A 775 -10.79 1.22 3.89
CA ASN A 775 -10.98 1.95 5.14
C ASN A 775 -9.66 2.53 5.63
N TRP A 776 -9.47 3.83 5.47
CA TRP A 776 -8.34 4.56 5.98
C TRP A 776 -8.44 4.77 7.49
N ARG A 777 -7.33 4.54 8.19
CA ARG A 777 -7.15 4.95 9.58
C ARG A 777 -5.69 5.30 9.81
N LEU A 778 -5.36 6.56 10.03
CA LEU A 778 -4.07 6.93 10.57
C LEU A 778 -4.01 6.58 12.07
N PRO A 779 -2.88 6.08 12.59
CA PRO A 779 -2.70 6.01 14.03
C PRO A 779 -2.66 7.44 14.57
N VAL A 780 -3.67 7.81 15.36
CA VAL A 780 -3.58 9.01 16.20
C VAL A 780 -3.09 8.52 17.56
N PRO A 781 -1.85 8.82 17.96
CA PRO A 781 -1.38 8.56 19.30
C PRO A 781 -2.27 9.30 20.31
N ASP A 782 -2.42 8.79 21.53
CA ASP A 782 -3.17 9.50 22.57
C ASP A 782 -2.49 10.86 22.80
N PRO A 783 -3.18 11.99 22.55
CA PRO A 783 -2.61 13.33 22.72
C PRO A 783 -2.18 13.65 24.14
N ARG A 784 -2.62 12.85 25.13
CA ARG A 784 -2.18 12.95 26.53
C ARG A 784 -0.87 12.22 26.78
N SER A 785 -0.43 11.35 25.84
CA SER A 785 0.84 10.63 25.98
C SER A 785 2.04 11.58 25.82
N LYS A 786 3.12 11.26 26.53
CA LYS A 786 4.37 12.02 26.43
C LYS A 786 4.98 11.88 25.02
N GLU A 787 4.79 10.72 24.40
CA GLU A 787 5.23 10.38 23.05
C GLU A 787 4.51 11.23 22.00
N TYR A 788 3.20 11.40 22.11
CA TYR A 788 2.43 12.26 21.20
C TYR A 788 2.95 13.69 21.23
N ARG A 789 3.14 14.24 22.44
CA ARG A 789 3.68 15.61 22.59
C ARG A 789 5.08 15.74 22.01
N ASN A 790 5.93 14.73 22.13
CA ASN A 790 7.28 14.76 21.58
C ASN A 790 7.33 14.52 20.05
N GLN A 791 6.35 13.83 19.47
CA GLN A 791 6.29 13.58 18.02
C GLN A 791 5.70 14.75 17.22
N PHE A 792 4.82 15.55 17.83
CA PHE A 792 4.06 16.60 17.14
C PHE A 792 4.27 18.02 17.70
N ALA A 793 5.10 18.17 18.73
CA ALA A 793 5.46 19.45 19.33
C ALA A 793 6.85 19.97 18.90
N GLN A 794 7.49 19.33 17.91
CA GLN A 794 8.67 19.80 17.21
C GLN A 794 8.29 20.16 15.79
#